data_ba3241c3238da6682e8e018c30393a59
#
_entry.id   ba3241c3238da6682e8e018c30393a59
#
_cell.length_a   1.000
_cell.length_b   1.000
_cell.length_c   1.000
_cell.angle_alpha   90.00
_cell.angle_beta   90.00
_cell.angle_gamma   90.00
#
_symmetry.space_group_name_H-M   'P 1'
#
loop_
_entity.id
_entity.type
_entity.pdbx_description
1 polymer ?
#
loop_
_entity_poly.entity_id
_entity_poly.type
_entity_poly.pdbx_seq_one_letter_code
_entity_poly.pdbx_strand_id
1 'polypeptide(L)'
;MGRVWFGTVLILLSPFARAAEHNPLLQRPRQIHYGARALALRGLSIRLAPNAGAEDRFAARELSSSLAKIAGTPIPVSNGRASGPGIALRRTGAVDALPAPGESSGPDSREAFSIKVTATGAEIAGRSSAAVYYGVQTMLQLVEGAGAKAGLPEVEIHDWPSLPYRGVMVDTSHGPLPTEAEVKRQIDFLARWKNNQYYLYSEASIELEGFPVPDHDAQFSQDEIRRIVAYARERHIDVVPCMELYGHLHDLFRVERFADLSLLPHGVEFNPRNPRVAELLNNWVEQLAGLFPSPFFHIGFDETREAPIVALPGQATPAALYMEQFKLVSGLVRKRGKTLLVWSDMFSRYQDLIPQIPPGTVVVPWGYDRTVEQYYWRPFANSTLPRFVATGVSIWDQVSPDFEHSFDNIDIYLATCRPHGITGLINTHWTDDIAVLLNPAFPGLAYGAISAWQAEPVNRGTFFTEYARILYAAPVAAEVAPALTAAGRAEEDLAKALSGARSTGEETSQSLWEDPLTAAHLERDAAQAEHFRQSRLLAEDALEHFSRALRLGGDPATLSDLVMDARLLDYVGMKNIYAAELAGFWRELGAHPDLRKLRFYVGEESSSHDHSRIQDLMDSSGDLGQAYRAAWLESYTPYRLGTVLGKWNAEFQYWWKLERRLRDFAASFHRGDALPPLESFSPGY
;
A
#
# COMPACT_ATOMS: atom_id res chain seq x y z
N MET A 1 -29.89 32.69 -73.84
CA MET A 1 -28.41 32.53 -73.70
C MET A 1 -28.00 33.24 -72.43
N GLY A 2 -27.93 32.52 -71.33
CA GLY A 2 -27.48 33.04 -70.03
C GLY A 2 -26.32 32.19 -69.52
N ARG A 3 -25.14 32.79 -69.41
CA ARG A 3 -23.94 32.13 -68.86
C ARG A 3 -23.97 32.25 -67.33
N VAL A 4 -23.99 31.08 -66.67
CA VAL A 4 -23.81 30.96 -65.21
C VAL A 4 -22.32 30.80 -64.93
N TRP A 5 -21.75 31.70 -64.10
CA TRP A 5 -20.40 31.62 -63.61
C TRP A 5 -20.40 30.82 -62.26
N PHE A 6 -19.68 29.73 -62.24
CA PHE A 6 -19.36 28.98 -61.02
C PHE A 6 -18.08 29.59 -60.44
N GLY A 7 -18.19 30.27 -59.32
CA GLY A 7 -17.04 30.70 -58.51
C GLY A 7 -16.59 29.57 -57.61
N THR A 8 -15.37 29.07 -57.83
CA THR A 8 -14.72 28.10 -56.95
C THR A 8 -14.16 28.83 -55.73
N VAL A 9 -14.79 28.59 -54.55
CA VAL A 9 -14.23 29.08 -53.26
C VAL A 9 -13.15 28.09 -52.82
N LEU A 10 -11.89 28.51 -52.89
CA LEU A 10 -10.76 27.80 -52.33
C LEU A 10 -10.77 28.04 -50.80
N ILE A 11 -11.22 27.05 -50.02
CA ILE A 11 -11.05 27.05 -48.56
C ILE A 11 -9.60 26.70 -48.29
N LEU A 12 -8.79 27.70 -47.94
CA LEU A 12 -7.46 27.50 -47.37
C LEU A 12 -7.63 26.91 -45.97
N LEU A 13 -7.52 25.59 -45.86
CA LEU A 13 -7.31 24.88 -44.59
C LEU A 13 -5.93 25.25 -44.07
N SER A 14 -5.87 26.19 -43.13
CA SER A 14 -4.68 26.44 -42.32
C SER A 14 -4.34 25.13 -41.61
N PRO A 15 -3.10 24.64 -41.66
CA PRO A 15 -2.71 23.52 -40.82
C PRO A 15 -2.71 24.06 -39.37
N PHE A 16 -3.73 23.69 -38.60
CA PHE A 16 -3.63 23.82 -37.15
C PHE A 16 -2.38 23.04 -36.76
N ALA A 17 -1.34 23.73 -36.37
CA ALA A 17 -0.20 23.13 -35.70
C ALA A 17 -0.78 22.40 -34.46
N ARG A 18 -0.79 21.06 -34.50
CA ARG A 18 -1.11 20.26 -33.33
C ARG A 18 -0.12 20.67 -32.26
N ALA A 19 -0.60 21.24 -31.16
CA ALA A 19 0.27 21.50 -30.01
C ALA A 19 1.01 20.20 -29.70
N ALA A 20 2.32 20.30 -29.49
CA ALA A 20 3.10 19.12 -29.11
C ALA A 20 2.49 18.54 -27.84
N GLU A 21 2.09 17.28 -27.92
CA GLU A 21 1.50 16.57 -26.78
C GLU A 21 2.63 16.19 -25.85
N HIS A 22 2.74 16.89 -24.73
CA HIS A 22 3.76 16.64 -23.70
C HIS A 22 3.33 15.51 -22.79
N ASN A 23 4.33 14.81 -22.19
CA ASN A 23 4.08 13.80 -21.20
C ASN A 23 3.24 14.35 -20.05
N PRO A 24 2.11 13.71 -19.68
CA PRO A 24 1.35 14.08 -18.49
C PRO A 24 2.23 13.94 -17.24
N LEU A 25 2.04 14.86 -16.28
CA LEU A 25 2.71 14.79 -14.98
C LEU A 25 1.76 14.21 -13.94
N LEU A 26 2.15 13.15 -13.29
CA LEU A 26 1.53 12.73 -12.04
C LEU A 26 2.08 13.59 -10.90
N GLN A 27 1.18 14.05 -10.04
CA GLN A 27 1.27 15.27 -9.25
C GLN A 27 1.30 16.47 -10.19
N ARG A 28 0.13 16.73 -10.76
CA ARG A 28 -0.09 17.87 -11.65
C ARG A 28 0.29 19.17 -10.94
N PRO A 29 1.23 19.96 -11.53
CA PRO A 29 1.66 21.21 -10.91
C PRO A 29 0.53 22.24 -10.82
N ARG A 30 0.61 23.13 -9.84
CA ARG A 30 -0.33 24.25 -9.66
C ARG A 30 -0.36 25.18 -10.87
N GLN A 31 0.80 25.45 -11.44
CA GLN A 31 0.93 26.28 -12.63
C GLN A 31 1.97 25.64 -13.55
N ILE A 32 1.61 25.49 -14.82
CA ILE A 32 2.49 24.96 -15.85
C ILE A 32 2.22 25.65 -17.19
N HIS A 33 3.29 26.13 -17.84
CA HIS A 33 3.23 26.75 -19.14
C HIS A 33 4.35 26.21 -20.03
N TYR A 34 3.99 25.57 -21.12
CA TYR A 34 4.93 25.03 -22.09
C TYR A 34 5.29 26.06 -23.16
N GLY A 35 6.59 26.09 -23.55
CA GLY A 35 7.08 26.81 -24.72
C GLY A 35 7.19 25.90 -25.95
N ALA A 36 7.78 26.45 -27.00
CA ALA A 36 7.85 25.76 -28.31
C ALA A 36 9.17 25.00 -28.53
N ARG A 37 10.17 25.15 -27.64
CA ARG A 37 11.52 24.61 -27.78
C ARG A 37 11.78 23.49 -26.80
N ALA A 38 12.92 22.84 -26.93
CA ALA A 38 13.38 21.83 -25.98
C ALA A 38 14.87 22.01 -25.67
N LEU A 39 15.31 21.55 -24.50
CA LEU A 39 16.68 21.49 -24.05
C LEU A 39 17.17 20.05 -24.19
N ALA A 40 18.15 19.81 -25.10
CA ALA A 40 18.74 18.50 -25.25
C ALA A 40 19.53 18.09 -24.00
N LEU A 41 19.41 16.83 -23.54
CA LEU A 41 20.15 16.33 -22.38
C LEU A 41 21.64 16.14 -22.66
N ARG A 42 22.01 15.88 -23.89
CA ARG A 42 23.43 15.66 -24.26
C ARG A 42 24.27 16.92 -24.03
N GLY A 43 25.34 16.75 -23.27
CA GLY A 43 26.30 17.84 -22.97
C GLY A 43 25.84 18.77 -21.83
N LEU A 44 24.76 18.43 -21.12
CA LEU A 44 24.38 19.17 -19.92
C LEU A 44 25.32 18.87 -18.75
N SER A 45 25.37 19.81 -17.82
CA SER A 45 25.91 19.62 -16.48
C SER A 45 24.92 20.10 -15.43
N ILE A 46 24.96 19.49 -14.24
CA ILE A 46 24.19 19.98 -13.08
C ILE A 46 25.06 20.91 -12.28
N ARG A 47 24.52 22.04 -11.88
CA ARG A 47 25.25 23.12 -11.20
C ARG A 47 24.69 23.35 -9.82
N LEU A 48 25.56 23.33 -8.82
CA LEU A 48 25.29 23.66 -7.43
C LEU A 48 25.96 24.94 -7.02
N ALA A 49 25.41 25.62 -6.01
CA ALA A 49 26.13 26.70 -5.34
C ALA A 49 27.45 26.18 -4.74
N PRO A 50 28.50 26.99 -4.64
CA PRO A 50 29.80 26.53 -4.09
C PRO A 50 29.70 25.96 -2.67
N ASN A 51 28.73 26.45 -1.87
CA ASN A 51 28.47 26.08 -0.48
C ASN A 51 27.21 25.18 -0.33
N ALA A 52 26.81 24.46 -1.37
CA ALA A 52 25.66 23.56 -1.33
C ALA A 52 25.76 22.54 -0.18
N GLY A 53 24.65 22.29 0.50
CA GLY A 53 24.52 21.32 1.59
C GLY A 53 24.66 19.85 1.10
N ALA A 54 24.67 18.92 2.03
CA ALA A 54 24.71 17.48 1.69
C ALA A 54 23.43 17.05 0.94
N GLU A 55 22.30 17.58 1.35
CA GLU A 55 20.97 17.33 0.76
C GLU A 55 20.90 17.87 -0.67
N ASP A 56 21.40 19.08 -0.93
CA ASP A 56 21.43 19.65 -2.29
C ASP A 56 22.33 18.82 -3.21
N ARG A 57 23.47 18.32 -2.66
CA ARG A 57 24.37 17.40 -3.39
C ARG A 57 23.72 16.05 -3.66
N PHE A 58 22.89 15.56 -2.73
CA PHE A 58 22.11 14.34 -2.92
C PHE A 58 21.12 14.53 -4.09
N ALA A 59 20.30 15.58 -4.08
CA ALA A 59 19.37 15.91 -5.16
C ALA A 59 20.07 16.03 -6.52
N ALA A 60 21.26 16.65 -6.55
CA ALA A 60 22.05 16.76 -7.78
C ALA A 60 22.57 15.42 -8.29
N ARG A 61 23.00 14.52 -7.40
CA ARG A 61 23.41 13.15 -7.79
C ARG A 61 22.26 12.34 -8.34
N GLU A 62 21.10 12.40 -7.69
CA GLU A 62 19.87 11.74 -8.16
C GLU A 62 19.49 12.20 -9.57
N LEU A 63 19.45 13.51 -9.79
CA LEU A 63 19.15 14.08 -11.09
C LEU A 63 20.21 13.65 -12.13
N SER A 64 21.50 13.74 -11.78
CA SER A 64 22.62 13.36 -12.64
C SER A 64 22.53 11.91 -13.08
N SER A 65 22.36 10.99 -12.11
CA SER A 65 22.28 9.55 -12.33
C SER A 65 21.10 9.18 -13.23
N SER A 66 19.92 9.72 -12.92
CA SER A 66 18.70 9.43 -13.66
C SER A 66 18.74 9.97 -15.09
N LEU A 67 19.16 11.21 -15.27
CA LEU A 67 19.29 11.80 -16.60
C LEU A 67 20.38 11.13 -17.43
N ALA A 68 21.51 10.76 -16.81
CA ALA A 68 22.60 10.03 -17.50
C ALA A 68 22.14 8.66 -18.00
N LYS A 69 21.33 7.93 -17.21
CA LYS A 69 20.71 6.66 -17.60
C LYS A 69 19.80 6.83 -18.83
N ILE A 70 18.96 7.87 -18.83
CA ILE A 70 18.02 8.16 -19.94
C ILE A 70 18.78 8.61 -21.20
N ALA A 71 19.78 9.51 -21.05
CA ALA A 71 20.55 10.07 -22.15
C ALA A 71 21.61 9.10 -22.72
N GLY A 72 21.97 8.04 -21.99
CA GLY A 72 23.07 7.13 -22.32
C GLY A 72 24.47 7.78 -22.30
N THR A 73 24.61 8.94 -21.66
CA THR A 73 25.86 9.69 -21.55
C THR A 73 25.97 10.36 -20.16
N PRO A 74 27.21 10.49 -19.62
CA PRO A 74 27.40 11.14 -18.32
C PRO A 74 26.87 12.58 -18.29
N ILE A 75 26.25 12.96 -17.19
CA ILE A 75 25.81 14.34 -16.90
C ILE A 75 26.50 14.76 -15.59
N PRO A 76 27.65 15.45 -15.65
CA PRO A 76 28.47 15.73 -14.48
C PRO A 76 27.82 16.76 -13.55
N VAL A 77 28.08 16.61 -12.24
CA VAL A 77 27.74 17.60 -11.22
C VAL A 77 28.95 18.50 -10.99
N SER A 78 28.75 19.83 -11.01
CA SER A 78 29.79 20.82 -10.78
C SER A 78 29.37 21.82 -9.70
N ASN A 79 30.35 22.32 -8.93
CA ASN A 79 30.18 23.40 -7.98
C ASN A 79 30.60 24.73 -8.61
N GLY A 80 29.71 25.71 -8.63
CA GLY A 80 29.97 27.04 -9.18
C GLY A 80 29.68 27.16 -10.68
N ARG A 81 30.37 28.13 -11.35
CA ARG A 81 30.17 28.43 -12.77
C ARG A 81 30.84 27.39 -13.66
N ALA A 82 30.06 26.63 -14.40
CA ALA A 82 30.52 25.80 -15.51
C ALA A 82 30.19 26.48 -16.84
N SER A 83 31.02 26.27 -17.87
CA SER A 83 30.74 26.72 -19.23
C SER A 83 29.73 25.79 -19.92
N GLY A 84 28.87 26.33 -20.80
CA GLY A 84 27.90 25.56 -21.59
C GLY A 84 26.51 25.45 -20.93
N PRO A 85 25.58 24.71 -21.56
CA PRO A 85 24.22 24.52 -21.03
C PRO A 85 24.23 23.66 -19.76
N GLY A 86 23.31 23.94 -18.83
CA GLY A 86 23.26 23.23 -17.58
C GLY A 86 21.95 23.40 -16.84
N ILE A 87 21.75 22.58 -15.83
CA ILE A 87 20.61 22.62 -14.90
C ILE A 87 21.12 23.16 -13.56
N ALA A 88 20.68 24.32 -13.14
CA ALA A 88 21.03 24.90 -11.85
C ALA A 88 20.05 24.43 -10.77
N LEU A 89 20.57 23.94 -9.64
CA LEU A 89 19.79 23.68 -8.44
C LEU A 89 20.06 24.81 -7.45
N ARG A 90 19.02 25.54 -7.07
CA ARG A 90 19.14 26.73 -6.24
C ARG A 90 18.17 26.69 -5.05
N ARG A 91 18.72 26.68 -3.86
CA ARG A 91 17.96 26.89 -2.62
C ARG A 91 17.84 28.40 -2.35
N THR A 92 16.60 28.88 -2.14
CA THR A 92 16.31 30.30 -1.95
C THR A 92 16.08 30.71 -0.50
N GLY A 93 15.90 29.72 0.40
CA GLY A 93 15.70 29.92 1.85
C GLY A 93 16.58 29.02 2.69
N ALA A 94 16.56 29.26 3.99
CA ALA A 94 17.27 28.49 5.00
C ALA A 94 16.31 27.65 5.87
N VAL A 95 15.21 27.21 5.30
CA VAL A 95 14.16 26.44 6.00
C VAL A 95 14.61 24.99 6.15
N ASP A 96 14.24 24.37 7.27
CA ASP A 96 14.54 22.96 7.53
C ASP A 96 13.99 22.04 6.40
N ALA A 97 14.72 20.97 6.16
CA ALA A 97 14.37 20.00 5.12
C ALA A 97 13.25 19.04 5.54
N LEU A 98 13.04 18.80 6.83
CA LEU A 98 12.02 17.90 7.36
C LEU A 98 10.77 18.65 7.80
N PRO A 99 9.58 17.99 7.81
CA PRO A 99 8.34 18.56 8.31
C PRO A 99 8.45 19.00 9.78
N ALA A 100 7.86 20.13 10.10
CA ALA A 100 7.73 20.62 11.47
C ALA A 100 6.24 20.82 11.82
N PRO A 101 5.86 20.74 13.11
CA PRO A 101 4.48 20.97 13.52
C PRO A 101 3.99 22.39 13.16
N GLY A 102 2.75 22.48 12.67
CA GLY A 102 2.12 23.77 12.32
C GLY A 102 2.48 24.32 10.93
N GLU A 103 3.01 23.51 10.04
CA GLU A 103 3.23 23.92 8.65
C GLU A 103 1.90 24.15 7.90
N SER A 104 1.95 25.07 6.95
CA SER A 104 0.83 25.37 6.04
C SER A 104 1.25 25.19 4.58
N SER A 105 0.27 24.89 3.74
CA SER A 105 0.43 24.84 2.29
C SER A 105 0.45 26.24 1.67
N GLY A 106 1.00 26.36 0.47
CA GLY A 106 0.96 27.60 -0.30
C GLY A 106 2.25 27.88 -1.07
N PRO A 107 2.26 28.94 -1.90
CA PRO A 107 3.41 29.30 -2.72
C PRO A 107 4.64 29.71 -1.88
N ASP A 108 4.43 30.06 -0.63
CA ASP A 108 5.46 30.41 0.34
C ASP A 108 5.82 29.27 1.29
N SER A 109 5.23 28.08 1.11
CA SER A 109 5.51 26.91 1.97
C SER A 109 6.95 26.44 1.83
N ARG A 110 7.42 25.68 2.84
CA ARG A 110 8.75 25.06 2.85
C ARG A 110 9.04 24.24 1.57
N GLU A 111 8.03 23.60 1.01
CA GLU A 111 8.13 22.66 -0.11
C GLU A 111 7.80 23.27 -1.47
N ALA A 112 7.51 24.58 -1.52
CA ALA A 112 7.25 25.27 -2.78
C ALA A 112 8.52 25.39 -3.64
N PHE A 113 8.37 25.08 -4.94
CA PHE A 113 9.45 25.17 -5.92
C PHE A 113 9.01 25.74 -7.25
N SER A 114 9.97 26.16 -8.04
CA SER A 114 9.79 26.51 -9.44
C SER A 114 10.78 25.77 -10.33
N ILE A 115 10.34 25.47 -11.56
CA ILE A 115 11.18 24.93 -12.63
C ILE A 115 11.08 25.86 -13.82
N LYS A 116 12.22 26.22 -14.39
CA LYS A 116 12.28 26.96 -15.65
C LYS A 116 13.25 26.25 -16.59
N VAL A 117 12.72 25.79 -17.72
CA VAL A 117 13.51 25.17 -18.81
C VAL A 117 13.45 26.10 -20.01
N THR A 118 14.60 26.40 -20.58
CA THR A 118 14.78 27.16 -21.82
C THR A 118 15.61 26.35 -22.80
N ALA A 119 15.73 26.76 -24.03
CA ALA A 119 16.59 26.08 -25.02
C ALA A 119 18.09 26.07 -24.65
N THR A 120 18.55 26.90 -23.71
CA THR A 120 19.96 27.04 -23.34
C THR A 120 20.33 26.59 -21.95
N GLY A 121 19.36 26.17 -21.14
CA GLY A 121 19.57 25.67 -19.78
C GLY A 121 18.30 25.61 -18.97
N ALA A 122 18.40 25.08 -17.75
CA ALA A 122 17.28 24.98 -16.83
C ALA A 122 17.68 25.40 -15.40
N GLU A 123 16.66 25.74 -14.61
CA GLU A 123 16.81 26.03 -13.18
C GLU A 123 15.67 25.32 -12.41
N ILE A 124 16.04 24.73 -11.28
CA ILE A 124 15.12 24.33 -10.22
C ILE A 124 15.43 25.24 -9.02
N ALA A 125 14.45 25.99 -8.55
CA ALA A 125 14.58 26.83 -7.37
C ALA A 125 13.55 26.43 -6.32
N GLY A 126 13.98 26.21 -5.07
CA GLY A 126 13.14 25.83 -3.96
C GLY A 126 13.51 26.53 -2.66
N ARG A 127 12.56 26.73 -1.73
CA ARG A 127 12.82 27.39 -0.45
C ARG A 127 13.66 26.54 0.51
N SER A 128 13.53 25.21 0.43
CA SER A 128 14.29 24.24 1.21
C SER A 128 14.99 23.25 0.30
N SER A 129 15.84 22.40 0.85
CA SER A 129 16.42 21.26 0.13
C SER A 129 15.34 20.24 -0.29
N ALA A 130 14.28 20.06 0.51
CA ALA A 130 13.12 19.25 0.14
C ALA A 130 12.44 19.80 -1.13
N ALA A 131 12.20 21.12 -1.19
CA ALA A 131 11.60 21.76 -2.37
C ALA A 131 12.46 21.57 -3.63
N VAL A 132 13.79 21.68 -3.52
CA VAL A 132 14.72 21.40 -4.63
C VAL A 132 14.62 19.94 -5.06
N TYR A 133 14.60 19.01 -4.11
CA TYR A 133 14.47 17.58 -4.38
C TYR A 133 13.14 17.23 -5.08
N TYR A 134 12.02 17.81 -4.63
CA TYR A 134 10.72 17.63 -5.28
C TYR A 134 10.66 18.23 -6.69
N GLY A 135 11.34 19.35 -6.90
CA GLY A 135 11.57 19.90 -8.23
C GLY A 135 12.35 18.93 -9.13
N VAL A 136 13.35 18.23 -8.58
CA VAL A 136 14.08 17.17 -9.30
C VAL A 136 13.12 16.03 -9.70
N GLN A 137 12.26 15.55 -8.79
CA GLN A 137 11.30 14.49 -9.13
C GLN A 137 10.33 14.93 -10.24
N THR A 138 9.87 16.17 -10.21
CA THR A 138 9.04 16.72 -11.28
C THR A 138 9.80 16.86 -12.60
N MET A 139 11.05 17.34 -12.58
CA MET A 139 11.88 17.47 -13.78
C MET A 139 12.17 16.13 -14.44
N LEU A 140 12.34 15.06 -13.67
CA LEU A 140 12.54 13.69 -14.21
C LEU A 140 11.32 13.21 -15.00
N GLN A 141 10.10 13.58 -14.58
CA GLN A 141 8.87 13.24 -15.32
C GLN A 141 8.71 14.03 -16.63
N LEU A 142 9.34 15.20 -16.73
CA LEU A 142 9.31 16.04 -17.94
C LEU A 142 10.19 15.50 -19.09
N VAL A 143 11.08 14.56 -18.80
CA VAL A 143 12.02 14.07 -19.84
C VAL A 143 11.25 13.34 -20.93
N GLU A 144 11.49 13.77 -22.18
CA GLU A 144 10.93 13.16 -23.37
C GLU A 144 12.03 12.51 -24.22
N GLY A 145 11.71 11.39 -24.86
CA GLY A 145 12.67 10.64 -25.66
C GLY A 145 13.71 9.89 -24.84
N ALA A 146 14.69 9.28 -25.54
CA ALA A 146 15.76 8.52 -24.93
C ALA A 146 17.05 8.62 -25.74
N GLY A 147 18.21 8.34 -25.13
CA GLY A 147 19.51 8.38 -25.76
C GLY A 147 19.82 9.77 -26.33
N ALA A 148 20.29 9.86 -27.54
CA ALA A 148 20.65 11.13 -28.20
C ALA A 148 19.45 12.07 -28.47
N LYS A 149 18.21 11.54 -28.41
CA LYS A 149 16.97 12.30 -28.60
C LYS A 149 16.34 12.74 -27.29
N ALA A 150 16.91 12.37 -26.15
CA ALA A 150 16.42 12.74 -24.84
C ALA A 150 16.51 14.26 -24.63
N GLY A 151 15.43 14.87 -24.13
CA GLY A 151 15.35 16.31 -23.89
C GLY A 151 14.31 16.68 -22.86
N LEU A 152 14.35 17.92 -22.43
CA LEU A 152 13.36 18.56 -21.58
C LEU A 152 12.57 19.58 -22.41
N PRO A 153 11.24 19.56 -22.44
CA PRO A 153 10.45 20.60 -23.10
C PRO A 153 10.71 21.96 -22.44
N GLU A 154 10.66 23.03 -23.23
CA GLU A 154 10.64 24.39 -22.67
C GLU A 154 9.40 24.55 -21.83
N VAL A 155 9.56 24.87 -20.53
CA VAL A 155 8.46 24.93 -19.57
C VAL A 155 8.77 25.87 -18.41
N GLU A 156 7.73 26.48 -17.86
CA GLU A 156 7.76 27.20 -16.60
C GLU A 156 6.70 26.58 -15.66
N ILE A 157 7.16 26.14 -14.47
CA ILE A 157 6.35 25.51 -13.44
C ILE A 157 6.50 26.24 -12.12
N HIS A 158 5.37 26.48 -11.44
CA HIS A 158 5.31 26.84 -10.02
C HIS A 158 4.43 25.82 -9.31
N ASP A 159 4.96 25.18 -8.26
CA ASP A 159 4.26 24.10 -7.59
C ASP A 159 4.48 24.08 -6.08
N TRP A 160 3.45 23.61 -5.36
CA TRP A 160 3.44 23.41 -3.92
C TRP A 160 2.34 22.39 -3.52
N PRO A 161 2.49 21.67 -2.40
CA PRO A 161 1.51 20.65 -2.00
C PRO A 161 0.16 21.23 -1.58
N SER A 162 -0.91 20.43 -1.73
CA SER A 162 -2.22 20.75 -1.16
C SER A 162 -2.26 20.54 0.35
N LEU A 163 -1.64 19.46 0.83
CA LEU A 163 -1.50 19.15 2.25
C LEU A 163 -0.02 19.21 2.63
N PRO A 164 0.35 19.89 3.72
CA PRO A 164 1.73 19.97 4.18
C PRO A 164 2.28 18.63 4.68
N TYR A 165 1.42 17.73 5.18
CA TYR A 165 1.83 16.42 5.66
C TYR A 165 1.22 15.31 4.78
N ARG A 166 2.09 14.46 4.24
CA ARG A 166 1.75 13.40 3.30
C ARG A 166 2.47 12.14 3.73
N GLY A 167 1.77 11.37 4.56
CA GLY A 167 2.31 10.18 5.19
C GLY A 167 1.84 8.90 4.53
N VAL A 168 2.69 7.89 4.61
CA VAL A 168 2.32 6.50 4.45
C VAL A 168 2.63 5.78 5.77
N MET A 169 1.69 5.01 6.26
CA MET A 169 1.90 4.11 7.39
C MET A 169 2.04 2.69 6.87
N VAL A 170 3.09 2.02 7.29
CA VAL A 170 3.33 0.61 6.97
C VAL A 170 3.22 -0.21 8.25
N ASP A 171 2.35 -1.19 8.22
CA ASP A 171 2.18 -2.18 9.28
C ASP A 171 3.39 -3.12 9.30
N THR A 172 4.03 -3.22 10.46
CA THR A 172 5.17 -4.11 10.71
C THR A 172 4.89 -5.15 11.81
N SER A 173 3.62 -5.35 12.14
CA SER A 173 3.21 -6.20 13.28
C SER A 173 2.31 -7.36 12.87
N HIS A 174 1.33 -7.17 11.99
CA HIS A 174 0.34 -8.22 11.68
C HIS A 174 0.83 -9.22 10.62
N GLY A 175 1.49 -8.74 9.58
CA GLY A 175 1.91 -9.55 8.45
C GLY A 175 3.43 -9.70 8.30
N PRO A 176 3.95 -9.58 7.08
CA PRO A 176 5.38 -9.67 6.81
C PRO A 176 6.16 -8.51 7.43
N LEU A 177 7.22 -8.79 8.16
CA LEU A 177 8.15 -7.78 8.61
C LEU A 177 9.17 -7.48 7.51
N PRO A 178 9.19 -6.27 6.90
CA PRO A 178 10.11 -5.96 5.84
C PRO A 178 11.56 -5.92 6.36
N THR A 179 12.52 -6.35 5.52
CA THR A 179 13.93 -6.16 5.82
C THR A 179 14.30 -4.68 5.77
N GLU A 180 15.43 -4.29 6.38
CA GLU A 180 15.97 -2.92 6.25
C GLU A 180 16.11 -2.50 4.78
N ALA A 181 16.53 -3.43 3.91
CA ALA A 181 16.67 -3.18 2.47
C ALA A 181 15.32 -2.86 1.82
N GLU A 182 14.28 -3.61 2.19
CA GLU A 182 12.93 -3.39 1.70
C GLU A 182 12.35 -2.06 2.19
N VAL A 183 12.50 -1.71 3.47
CA VAL A 183 12.08 -0.39 3.98
C VAL A 183 12.76 0.75 3.22
N LYS A 184 14.05 0.61 2.90
CA LYS A 184 14.78 1.61 2.10
C LYS A 184 14.22 1.70 0.67
N ARG A 185 13.83 0.59 0.07
CA ARG A 185 13.19 0.56 -1.25
C ARG A 185 11.81 1.25 -1.22
N GLN A 186 11.03 1.02 -0.16
CA GLN A 186 9.75 1.73 0.08
C GLN A 186 9.98 3.24 0.22
N ILE A 187 11.00 3.65 0.96
CA ILE A 187 11.38 5.06 1.12
C ILE A 187 11.77 5.68 -0.24
N ASP A 188 12.55 5.00 -1.07
CA ASP A 188 12.89 5.45 -2.43
C ASP A 188 11.65 5.62 -3.30
N PHE A 189 10.73 4.67 -3.23
CA PHE A 189 9.45 4.73 -3.93
C PHE A 189 8.61 5.93 -3.47
N LEU A 190 8.43 6.10 -2.17
CA LEU A 190 7.62 7.18 -1.60
C LEU A 190 8.21 8.57 -1.85
N ALA A 191 9.53 8.69 -1.80
CA ALA A 191 10.23 9.93 -2.11
C ALA A 191 9.96 10.42 -3.54
N ARG A 192 9.84 9.49 -4.49
CA ARG A 192 9.51 9.79 -5.89
C ARG A 192 8.14 10.46 -6.04
N TRP A 193 7.19 10.10 -5.16
CA TRP A 193 5.84 10.66 -5.10
C TRP A 193 5.71 11.81 -4.10
N LYS A 194 6.83 12.37 -3.63
CA LYS A 194 6.88 13.53 -2.73
C LYS A 194 6.15 13.30 -1.39
N ASN A 195 6.08 12.05 -0.91
CA ASN A 195 5.75 11.81 0.48
C ASN A 195 6.82 12.45 1.37
N ASN A 196 6.41 12.96 2.53
CA ASN A 196 7.33 13.58 3.49
C ASN A 196 7.27 12.96 4.89
N GLN A 197 6.42 11.95 5.10
CA GLN A 197 6.36 11.19 6.35
C GLN A 197 6.21 9.70 6.06
N TYR A 198 6.91 8.88 6.86
CA TYR A 198 6.80 7.43 6.90
C TYR A 198 6.49 7.02 8.34
N TYR A 199 5.30 6.49 8.57
CA TYR A 199 4.85 6.01 9.86
C TYR A 199 5.19 4.52 9.97
N LEU A 200 6.13 4.19 10.84
CA LEU A 200 6.49 2.82 11.14
C LEU A 200 5.57 2.33 12.27
N TYR A 201 4.50 1.63 11.88
CA TYR A 201 3.53 1.08 12.82
C TYR A 201 4.10 -0.16 13.51
N SER A 202 4.08 -0.15 14.83
CA SER A 202 4.65 -1.22 15.63
C SER A 202 3.84 -1.47 16.90
N GLU A 203 3.57 -2.72 17.17
CA GLU A 203 3.09 -3.22 18.47
C GLU A 203 4.24 -3.72 19.32
N ALA A 204 5.16 -4.51 18.73
CA ALA A 204 6.35 -5.05 19.36
C ALA A 204 7.52 -5.25 18.38
N SER A 205 7.44 -4.70 17.17
CA SER A 205 8.41 -4.94 16.09
C SER A 205 9.67 -4.08 16.14
N ILE A 206 9.89 -3.34 17.22
CA ILE A 206 11.13 -2.56 17.47
C ILE A 206 11.80 -3.09 18.73
N GLU A 207 13.09 -3.43 18.62
CA GLU A 207 13.90 -3.84 19.76
C GLU A 207 14.08 -2.68 20.75
N LEU A 208 13.64 -2.88 21.99
CA LEU A 208 13.85 -1.95 23.11
C LEU A 208 14.67 -2.60 24.20
N GLU A 209 15.68 -1.88 24.70
CA GLU A 209 16.55 -2.35 25.78
C GLU A 209 15.74 -2.65 27.05
N GLY A 210 15.95 -3.84 27.62
CA GLY A 210 15.22 -4.30 28.79
C GLY A 210 13.89 -5.01 28.50
N PHE A 211 13.47 -5.08 27.24
CA PHE A 211 12.20 -5.68 26.83
C PHE A 211 12.38 -6.74 25.71
N PRO A 212 13.15 -7.80 25.98
CA PRO A 212 13.38 -8.81 24.96
C PRO A 212 12.10 -9.58 24.67
N VAL A 213 11.75 -9.72 23.41
CA VAL A 213 10.81 -10.72 22.91
C VAL A 213 11.58 -11.93 22.38
N PRO A 214 10.99 -13.14 22.40
CA PRO A 214 11.73 -14.37 22.09
C PRO A 214 12.17 -14.48 20.62
N ASP A 215 11.48 -13.83 19.69
CA ASP A 215 11.70 -13.97 18.26
C ASP A 215 12.44 -12.74 17.71
N HIS A 216 13.72 -12.91 17.39
CA HIS A 216 14.54 -11.85 16.83
C HIS A 216 14.14 -11.47 15.39
N ASP A 217 13.55 -12.40 14.63
CA ASP A 217 13.10 -12.12 13.27
C ASP A 217 11.83 -11.25 13.26
N ALA A 218 11.21 -11.04 14.43
CA ALA A 218 10.03 -10.21 14.62
C ALA A 218 10.33 -8.73 14.87
N GLN A 219 11.60 -8.33 14.92
CA GLN A 219 11.98 -6.97 15.36
C GLN A 219 13.06 -6.36 14.49
N PHE A 220 12.94 -5.04 14.27
CA PHE A 220 14.07 -4.22 13.88
C PHE A 220 14.97 -3.96 15.07
N SER A 221 16.27 -4.15 14.92
CA SER A 221 17.26 -3.67 15.89
C SER A 221 17.30 -2.14 15.90
N GLN A 222 17.74 -1.57 17.03
CA GLN A 222 17.89 -0.11 17.11
C GLN A 222 18.86 0.45 16.07
N ASP A 223 19.88 -0.31 15.69
CA ASP A 223 20.83 0.12 14.65
C ASP A 223 20.21 0.12 13.25
N GLU A 224 19.33 -0.83 12.92
CA GLU A 224 18.55 -0.80 11.69
C GLU A 224 17.65 0.42 11.64
N ILE A 225 16.92 0.71 12.71
CA ILE A 225 16.09 1.93 12.81
C ILE A 225 16.94 3.19 12.57
N ARG A 226 18.12 3.31 13.21
CA ARG A 226 19.01 4.48 12.98
C ARG A 226 19.42 4.61 11.52
N ARG A 227 19.74 3.49 10.84
CA ARG A 227 20.10 3.49 9.42
C ARG A 227 18.91 3.82 8.51
N ILE A 228 17.72 3.32 8.83
CA ILE A 228 16.47 3.65 8.12
C ILE A 228 16.16 5.14 8.24
N VAL A 229 16.20 5.68 9.45
CA VAL A 229 15.95 7.11 9.72
C VAL A 229 16.95 8.01 8.98
N ALA A 230 18.24 7.66 9.02
CA ALA A 230 19.27 8.41 8.29
C ALA A 230 19.06 8.37 6.77
N TYR A 231 18.68 7.21 6.22
CA TYR A 231 18.39 7.01 4.81
C TYR A 231 17.18 7.81 4.32
N ALA A 232 16.09 7.79 5.10
CA ALA A 232 14.87 8.53 4.83
C ALA A 232 15.11 10.05 4.85
N ARG A 233 15.91 10.53 5.81
CA ARG A 233 16.26 11.95 5.93
C ARG A 233 16.95 12.52 4.68
N GLU A 234 17.83 11.75 4.04
CA GLU A 234 18.47 12.16 2.78
C GLU A 234 17.45 12.36 1.65
N ARG A 235 16.28 11.71 1.74
CA ARG A 235 15.15 11.77 0.80
C ARG A 235 14.04 12.70 1.25
N HIS A 236 14.29 13.47 2.33
CA HIS A 236 13.34 14.42 2.92
C HIS A 236 12.07 13.77 3.47
N ILE A 237 12.16 12.50 3.87
CA ILE A 237 11.10 11.76 4.56
C ILE A 237 11.42 11.71 6.06
N ASP A 238 10.47 12.16 6.86
CA ASP A 238 10.49 12.06 8.32
C ASP A 238 9.93 10.71 8.74
N VAL A 239 10.73 9.88 9.40
CA VAL A 239 10.27 8.59 9.94
C VAL A 239 9.65 8.86 11.31
N VAL A 240 8.33 8.73 11.37
CA VAL A 240 7.53 8.96 12.58
C VAL A 240 7.31 7.63 13.30
N PRO A 241 7.66 7.49 14.59
CA PRO A 241 7.27 6.32 15.36
C PRO A 241 5.74 6.29 15.49
N CYS A 242 5.13 5.16 15.13
CA CYS A 242 3.72 4.88 15.30
C CYS A 242 3.62 3.61 16.17
N MET A 243 3.56 3.81 17.48
CA MET A 243 3.63 2.72 18.45
C MET A 243 2.29 2.55 19.16
N GLU A 244 1.87 1.32 19.32
CA GLU A 244 0.76 1.01 20.20
C GLU A 244 1.21 1.10 21.66
N LEU A 245 0.66 2.09 22.39
CA LEU A 245 0.99 2.35 23.79
C LEU A 245 -0.20 2.15 24.73
N TYR A 246 -1.27 1.51 24.26
CA TYR A 246 -2.39 1.09 25.07
C TYR A 246 -3.01 -0.23 24.64
N GLY A 247 -3.57 -0.33 23.43
CA GLY A 247 -4.17 -1.53 22.84
C GLY A 247 -3.24 -2.29 21.91
N HIS A 248 -3.75 -3.35 21.23
CA HIS A 248 -3.07 -4.13 20.19
C HIS A 248 -1.73 -4.79 20.63
N LEU A 249 -1.54 -5.06 21.92
CA LEU A 249 -0.25 -5.51 22.47
C LEU A 249 -0.19 -7.03 22.70
N HIS A 250 -0.90 -7.82 21.86
CA HIS A 250 -0.93 -9.26 22.01
C HIS A 250 0.48 -9.88 21.96
N ASP A 251 1.32 -9.45 21.02
CA ASP A 251 2.67 -9.97 20.86
C ASP A 251 3.57 -9.68 22.08
N LEU A 252 3.31 -8.60 22.82
CA LEU A 252 3.97 -8.33 24.08
C LEU A 252 3.44 -9.25 25.18
N PHE A 253 2.11 -9.32 25.36
CA PHE A 253 1.51 -10.01 26.49
C PHE A 253 1.47 -11.53 26.37
N ARG A 254 1.73 -12.11 25.19
CA ARG A 254 2.00 -13.55 25.07
C ARG A 254 3.29 -13.96 25.75
N VAL A 255 4.19 -13.00 26.05
CA VAL A 255 5.44 -13.24 26.78
C VAL A 255 5.14 -13.21 28.28
N GLU A 256 5.27 -14.34 28.96
CA GLU A 256 4.85 -14.55 30.35
C GLU A 256 5.35 -13.45 31.33
N ARG A 257 6.57 -12.95 31.16
CA ARG A 257 7.12 -11.90 32.03
C ARG A 257 6.37 -10.56 31.95
N PHE A 258 5.57 -10.35 30.90
CA PHE A 258 4.79 -9.12 30.69
C PHE A 258 3.30 -9.33 30.89
N ALA A 259 2.85 -10.58 31.02
CA ALA A 259 1.42 -10.92 31.12
C ALA A 259 0.68 -10.22 32.27
N ASP A 260 1.38 -9.92 33.37
CA ASP A 260 0.83 -9.19 34.53
C ASP A 260 0.67 -7.68 34.32
N LEU A 261 1.18 -7.14 33.21
CA LEU A 261 1.01 -5.73 32.84
C LEU A 261 -0.28 -5.48 32.05
N SER A 262 -0.89 -6.54 31.53
CA SER A 262 -2.14 -6.44 30.78
C SER A 262 -3.35 -6.28 31.69
N LEU A 263 -4.44 -5.76 31.13
CA LEU A 263 -5.70 -5.57 31.84
C LEU A 263 -6.41 -6.92 32.07
N LEU A 264 -6.40 -7.79 31.06
CA LEU A 264 -6.79 -9.20 31.15
C LEU A 264 -5.53 -10.09 31.04
N PRO A 265 -5.48 -11.25 31.71
CA PRO A 265 -4.35 -12.17 31.57
C PRO A 265 -4.09 -12.52 30.10
N HIS A 266 -2.88 -12.25 29.60
CA HIS A 266 -2.53 -12.41 28.18
C HIS A 266 -3.46 -11.67 27.22
N GLY A 267 -4.01 -10.53 27.66
CA GLY A 267 -4.87 -9.68 26.84
C GLY A 267 -4.11 -8.84 25.84
N VAL A 268 -4.71 -7.73 25.42
CA VAL A 268 -4.15 -6.83 24.40
C VAL A 268 -3.99 -5.39 24.89
N GLU A 269 -4.43 -5.07 26.12
CA GLU A 269 -4.42 -3.71 26.66
C GLU A 269 -3.58 -3.62 27.94
N PHE A 270 -2.79 -2.54 28.09
CA PHE A 270 -2.13 -2.24 29.35
C PHE A 270 -3.13 -2.00 30.48
N ASN A 271 -2.78 -2.41 31.70
CA ASN A 271 -3.50 -2.01 32.89
C ASN A 271 -3.00 -0.62 33.38
N PRO A 272 -3.74 0.47 33.16
CA PRO A 272 -3.29 1.83 33.54
C PRO A 272 -2.97 2.01 35.02
N ARG A 273 -3.47 1.12 35.89
CA ARG A 273 -3.35 1.17 37.32
C ARG A 273 -2.20 0.30 37.88
N ASN A 274 -1.57 -0.48 37.00
CA ASN A 274 -0.34 -1.17 37.38
C ASN A 274 0.85 -0.17 37.36
N PRO A 275 1.51 0.13 38.49
CA PRO A 275 2.60 1.11 38.52
C PRO A 275 3.76 0.73 37.59
N ARG A 276 3.99 -0.55 37.35
CA ARG A 276 5.04 -1.01 36.43
C ARG A 276 4.77 -0.61 34.99
N VAL A 277 3.51 -0.41 34.60
CA VAL A 277 3.14 0.09 33.25
C VAL A 277 3.66 1.51 33.04
N ALA A 278 3.50 2.38 34.03
CA ALA A 278 4.02 3.75 33.94
C ALA A 278 5.56 3.79 33.83
N GLU A 279 6.26 2.94 34.58
CA GLU A 279 7.72 2.82 34.51
C GLU A 279 8.19 2.31 33.17
N LEU A 280 7.54 1.25 32.65
CA LEU A 280 7.80 0.65 31.34
C LEU A 280 7.59 1.68 30.22
N LEU A 281 6.44 2.33 30.18
CA LEU A 281 6.11 3.31 29.14
C LEU A 281 7.02 4.54 29.18
N ASN A 282 7.46 4.99 30.39
CA ASN A 282 8.43 6.06 30.47
C ASN A 282 9.77 5.66 29.82
N ASN A 283 10.22 4.43 30.04
CA ASN A 283 11.44 3.90 29.44
C ASN A 283 11.26 3.75 27.89
N TRP A 284 10.16 3.17 27.44
CA TRP A 284 9.89 2.98 26.00
C TRP A 284 9.84 4.31 25.25
N VAL A 285 9.05 5.27 25.73
CA VAL A 285 8.93 6.59 25.08
C VAL A 285 10.28 7.32 25.08
N GLU A 286 11.15 7.12 26.09
CA GLU A 286 12.49 7.67 26.08
C GLU A 286 13.37 7.08 24.99
N GLN A 287 13.42 5.75 24.86
CA GLN A 287 14.19 5.06 23.84
C GLN A 287 13.70 5.43 22.44
N LEU A 288 12.39 5.36 22.20
CA LEU A 288 11.77 5.68 20.91
C LEU A 288 12.00 7.15 20.53
N ALA A 289 11.86 8.08 21.48
CA ALA A 289 12.13 9.49 21.21
C ALA A 289 13.60 9.77 20.86
N GLY A 290 14.51 8.93 21.36
CA GLY A 290 15.94 8.96 21.03
C GLY A 290 16.26 8.32 19.66
N LEU A 291 15.56 7.26 19.28
CA LEU A 291 15.73 6.57 18.00
C LEU A 291 15.15 7.38 16.83
N PHE A 292 14.01 8.04 17.05
CA PHE A 292 13.30 8.80 16.04
C PHE A 292 13.43 10.31 16.28
N PRO A 293 14.24 11.02 15.49
CA PRO A 293 14.40 12.47 15.62
C PRO A 293 13.18 13.26 15.17
N SER A 294 12.16 12.61 14.57
CA SER A 294 10.90 13.22 14.19
C SER A 294 10.34 14.11 15.31
N PRO A 295 9.82 15.30 14.99
CA PRO A 295 9.10 16.12 15.98
C PRO A 295 7.70 15.55 16.28
N PHE A 296 7.26 14.53 15.56
CA PHE A 296 5.98 13.86 15.75
C PHE A 296 6.16 12.51 16.44
N PHE A 297 5.11 12.07 17.12
CA PHE A 297 5.03 10.75 17.76
C PHE A 297 3.56 10.30 17.75
N HIS A 298 3.25 9.23 17.02
CA HIS A 298 1.93 8.60 17.02
C HIS A 298 1.88 7.51 18.08
N ILE A 299 0.86 7.55 18.93
CA ILE A 299 0.77 6.68 20.13
C ILE A 299 -0.23 5.52 19.97
N GLY A 300 -0.87 5.35 18.78
CA GLY A 300 -1.93 4.39 18.60
C GLY A 300 -3.21 4.80 19.32
N PHE A 301 -3.66 3.99 20.29
CA PHE A 301 -4.81 4.23 21.16
C PHE A 301 -6.18 3.97 20.53
N ASP A 302 -6.23 3.23 19.47
CA ASP A 302 -7.45 2.77 18.81
C ASP A 302 -8.01 1.49 19.43
N GLU A 303 -9.25 1.21 19.14
CA GLU A 303 -9.96 -0.06 19.33
C GLU A 303 -9.85 -0.74 20.70
N THR A 304 -9.64 0.01 21.78
CA THR A 304 -9.56 -0.58 23.12
C THR A 304 -10.89 -1.20 23.55
N ARG A 305 -10.90 -2.49 23.89
CA ARG A 305 -12.10 -3.32 24.07
C ARG A 305 -12.16 -4.06 25.41
N GLU A 306 -11.04 -4.19 26.14
CA GLU A 306 -10.98 -4.99 27.39
C GLU A 306 -11.56 -4.26 28.60
N ALA A 307 -11.36 -2.94 28.71
CA ALA A 307 -11.86 -2.17 29.82
C ALA A 307 -13.36 -2.33 30.10
N PRO A 308 -14.27 -2.40 29.09
CA PRO A 308 -15.69 -2.72 29.31
C PRO A 308 -15.94 -4.11 29.89
N ILE A 309 -15.05 -5.08 29.64
CA ILE A 309 -15.21 -6.47 30.11
C ILE A 309 -14.80 -6.61 31.57
N VAL A 310 -13.75 -5.89 31.99
CA VAL A 310 -13.22 -6.00 33.36
C VAL A 310 -13.80 -4.98 34.32
N ALA A 311 -14.54 -3.99 33.85
CA ALA A 311 -15.15 -2.96 34.71
C ALA A 311 -16.19 -3.58 35.64
N LEU A 312 -15.84 -3.78 36.91
CA LEU A 312 -16.73 -4.24 37.94
C LEU A 312 -17.49 -3.07 38.56
N PRO A 313 -18.71 -3.28 39.10
CA PRO A 313 -19.45 -2.25 39.81
C PRO A 313 -18.62 -1.57 40.91
N GLY A 314 -18.56 -0.23 40.91
CA GLY A 314 -17.77 0.56 41.84
C GLY A 314 -16.31 0.79 41.44
N GLN A 315 -15.87 0.27 40.31
CA GLN A 315 -14.56 0.59 39.73
C GLN A 315 -14.64 1.76 38.72
N ALA A 316 -13.48 2.21 38.22
CA ALA A 316 -13.45 3.24 37.17
C ALA A 316 -14.20 2.81 35.91
N THR A 317 -14.84 3.77 35.26
CA THR A 317 -15.47 3.52 33.97
C THR A 317 -14.42 3.26 32.89
N PRO A 318 -14.75 2.52 31.81
CA PRO A 318 -13.87 2.35 30.67
C PRO A 318 -13.31 3.66 30.13
N ALA A 319 -14.14 4.70 30.03
CA ALA A 319 -13.74 6.04 29.61
C ALA A 319 -12.70 6.66 30.56
N ALA A 320 -12.84 6.45 31.89
CA ALA A 320 -11.89 6.94 32.87
C ALA A 320 -10.53 6.22 32.76
N LEU A 321 -10.52 4.89 32.59
CA LEU A 321 -9.30 4.10 32.38
C LEU A 321 -8.59 4.53 31.10
N TYR A 322 -9.32 4.71 30.01
CA TYR A 322 -8.77 5.21 28.75
C TYR A 322 -8.10 6.58 28.94
N MET A 323 -8.78 7.50 29.62
CA MET A 323 -8.24 8.84 29.86
C MET A 323 -7.05 8.83 30.85
N GLU A 324 -7.04 7.92 31.85
CA GLU A 324 -5.87 7.74 32.75
C GLU A 324 -4.63 7.37 31.92
N GLN A 325 -4.74 6.37 31.05
CA GLN A 325 -3.66 5.93 30.17
C GLN A 325 -3.24 7.03 29.18
N PHE A 326 -4.22 7.69 28.55
CA PHE A 326 -3.94 8.78 27.61
C PHE A 326 -3.21 9.95 28.27
N LYS A 327 -3.59 10.36 29.49
CA LYS A 327 -2.88 11.42 30.24
C LYS A 327 -1.45 11.02 30.58
N LEU A 328 -1.24 9.78 30.97
CA LEU A 328 0.09 9.24 31.24
C LEU A 328 0.97 9.33 29.98
N VAL A 329 0.56 8.68 28.89
CA VAL A 329 1.36 8.58 27.67
C VAL A 329 1.55 9.94 27.00
N SER A 330 0.49 10.75 26.88
CA SER A 330 0.60 12.10 26.30
C SER A 330 1.55 12.99 27.10
N GLY A 331 1.56 12.87 28.44
CA GLY A 331 2.50 13.55 29.32
C GLY A 331 3.95 13.14 29.06
N LEU A 332 4.21 11.85 28.88
CA LEU A 332 5.53 11.30 28.59
C LEU A 332 6.08 11.78 27.24
N VAL A 333 5.25 11.74 26.19
CA VAL A 333 5.62 12.17 24.83
C VAL A 333 5.90 13.68 24.80
N ARG A 334 5.01 14.48 25.38
CA ARG A 334 5.16 15.95 25.42
C ARG A 334 6.35 16.39 26.24
N LYS A 335 6.68 15.70 27.34
CA LYS A 335 7.90 15.97 28.15
C LYS A 335 9.17 15.86 27.31
N ARG A 336 9.15 15.08 26.23
CA ARG A 336 10.27 14.91 25.29
C ARG A 336 10.21 15.86 24.09
N GLY A 337 9.31 16.86 24.15
CA GLY A 337 9.19 17.91 23.11
C GLY A 337 8.57 17.42 21.80
N LYS A 338 7.89 16.27 21.80
CA LYS A 338 7.26 15.73 20.60
C LYS A 338 5.80 16.19 20.50
N THR A 339 5.33 16.37 19.27
CA THR A 339 3.91 16.57 18.95
C THR A 339 3.21 15.23 18.89
N LEU A 340 2.16 15.10 19.68
CA LEU A 340 1.38 13.87 19.79
C LEU A 340 0.43 13.70 18.60
N LEU A 341 0.39 12.51 18.02
CA LEU A 341 -0.68 12.04 17.14
C LEU A 341 -1.41 10.87 17.81
N VAL A 342 -2.73 10.77 17.58
CA VAL A 342 -3.56 9.72 18.17
C VAL A 342 -4.73 9.39 17.25
N TRP A 343 -5.05 8.10 17.10
CA TRP A 343 -6.29 7.66 16.44
C TRP A 343 -7.50 8.19 17.20
N SER A 344 -8.56 8.56 16.51
CA SER A 344 -9.67 9.31 17.10
C SER A 344 -10.91 8.50 17.44
N ASP A 345 -10.99 7.24 17.07
CA ASP A 345 -12.17 6.37 17.21
C ASP A 345 -12.64 6.25 18.66
N MET A 346 -11.71 6.03 19.61
CA MET A 346 -12.07 5.93 21.03
C MET A 346 -12.54 7.26 21.62
N PHE A 347 -12.03 8.40 21.17
CA PHE A 347 -12.60 9.70 21.54
C PHE A 347 -13.97 9.93 20.94
N SER A 348 -14.23 9.36 19.74
CA SER A 348 -15.57 9.38 19.14
C SER A 348 -16.56 8.53 19.95
N ARG A 349 -16.08 7.43 20.52
CA ARG A 349 -16.84 6.59 21.46
C ARG A 349 -17.08 7.28 22.80
N TYR A 350 -16.11 8.03 23.31
CA TYR A 350 -16.14 8.74 24.59
C TYR A 350 -16.08 10.26 24.38
N GLN A 351 -17.07 10.84 23.71
CA GLN A 351 -17.03 12.25 23.26
C GLN A 351 -16.86 13.27 24.39
N ASP A 352 -17.29 12.96 25.60
CA ASP A 352 -17.08 13.79 26.80
C ASP A 352 -15.60 13.96 27.16
N LEU A 353 -14.72 13.11 26.62
CA LEU A 353 -13.28 13.22 26.82
C LEU A 353 -12.60 14.20 25.84
N ILE A 354 -13.22 14.53 24.71
CA ILE A 354 -12.63 15.41 23.68
C ILE A 354 -12.11 16.75 24.25
N PRO A 355 -12.86 17.45 25.15
CA PRO A 355 -12.37 18.70 25.74
C PRO A 355 -11.14 18.53 26.62
N GLN A 356 -10.77 17.31 26.99
CA GLN A 356 -9.59 17.01 27.82
C GLN A 356 -8.34 16.69 26.97
N ILE A 357 -8.47 16.60 25.64
CA ILE A 357 -7.32 16.41 24.74
C ILE A 357 -6.44 17.66 24.81
N PRO A 358 -5.12 17.51 25.09
CA PRO A 358 -4.22 18.65 25.19
C PRO A 358 -4.15 19.45 23.88
N PRO A 359 -4.12 20.79 23.90
CA PRO A 359 -3.92 21.61 22.72
C PRO A 359 -2.66 21.22 21.94
N GLY A 360 -2.72 21.25 20.62
CA GLY A 360 -1.63 20.87 19.72
C GLY A 360 -1.52 19.36 19.45
N THR A 361 -2.34 18.52 20.11
CA THR A 361 -2.47 17.12 19.74
C THR A 361 -3.12 17.03 18.35
N VAL A 362 -2.50 16.28 17.46
CA VAL A 362 -3.06 15.95 16.14
C VAL A 362 -3.99 14.75 16.31
N VAL A 363 -5.28 14.94 16.06
CA VAL A 363 -6.25 13.85 16.04
C VAL A 363 -6.37 13.30 14.62
N VAL A 364 -6.47 11.97 14.51
CA VAL A 364 -6.46 11.26 13.24
C VAL A 364 -7.73 10.43 13.09
N PRO A 365 -8.84 11.00 12.62
CA PRO A 365 -9.99 10.24 12.15
C PRO A 365 -9.57 9.33 10.98
N TRP A 366 -10.02 8.08 11.03
CA TRP A 366 -9.71 7.06 10.04
C TRP A 366 -10.97 6.36 9.54
N GLY A 367 -10.85 5.66 8.43
CA GLY A 367 -11.89 4.81 7.88
C GLY A 367 -11.52 4.38 6.47
N TYR A 368 -11.85 3.16 6.15
CA TYR A 368 -11.37 2.46 4.97
C TYR A 368 -12.44 2.14 3.95
N ASP A 369 -13.71 2.50 4.22
CA ASP A 369 -14.83 2.31 3.30
C ASP A 369 -14.84 3.33 2.16
N ARG A 370 -15.67 3.05 1.14
CA ARG A 370 -15.97 3.97 0.02
C ARG A 370 -16.78 5.20 0.44
N THR A 371 -16.94 5.43 1.75
CA THR A 371 -17.61 6.59 2.35
C THR A 371 -16.83 7.02 3.59
N VAL A 372 -16.88 8.33 3.90
CA VAL A 372 -16.23 8.82 5.13
C VAL A 372 -16.94 8.26 6.35
N GLU A 373 -16.19 7.64 7.27
CA GLU A 373 -16.73 7.16 8.54
C GLU A 373 -17.17 8.35 9.42
N GLN A 374 -18.46 8.64 9.34
CA GLN A 374 -19.02 9.82 9.97
C GLN A 374 -18.96 9.77 11.50
N TYR A 375 -18.98 8.57 12.08
CA TYR A 375 -18.89 8.39 13.51
C TYR A 375 -17.53 8.86 14.04
N TYR A 376 -16.42 8.61 13.30
CA TYR A 376 -15.09 9.04 13.67
C TYR A 376 -14.78 10.47 13.23
N TRP A 377 -15.34 10.94 12.12
CA TRP A 377 -15.09 12.26 11.56
C TRP A 377 -15.88 13.40 12.23
N ARG A 378 -17.20 13.25 12.40
CA ARG A 378 -18.08 14.33 12.86
C ARG A 378 -17.64 15.02 14.17
N PRO A 379 -17.20 14.30 15.22
CA PRO A 379 -16.78 14.94 16.45
C PRO A 379 -15.64 15.94 16.27
N PHE A 380 -14.84 15.76 15.22
CA PHE A 380 -13.64 16.55 14.96
C PHE A 380 -13.75 17.48 13.74
N ALA A 381 -14.79 17.39 12.94
CA ALA A 381 -14.95 18.16 11.70
C ALA A 381 -14.75 19.68 11.89
N ASN A 382 -15.21 20.23 13.01
CA ASN A 382 -15.07 21.64 13.37
C ASN A 382 -14.20 21.87 14.61
N SER A 383 -13.35 20.90 14.98
CA SER A 383 -12.43 21.01 16.12
C SER A 383 -11.35 22.06 15.85
N THR A 384 -10.87 22.70 16.92
CA THR A 384 -9.67 23.57 16.89
C THR A 384 -8.37 22.78 16.98
N LEU A 385 -8.44 21.47 17.25
CA LEU A 385 -7.27 20.59 17.22
C LEU A 385 -6.75 20.41 15.80
N PRO A 386 -5.45 20.33 15.58
CA PRO A 386 -4.90 19.91 14.28
C PRO A 386 -5.45 18.51 13.89
N ARG A 387 -5.76 18.33 12.62
CA ARG A 387 -6.35 17.08 12.11
C ARG A 387 -5.58 16.59 10.90
N PHE A 388 -5.20 15.32 10.97
CA PHE A 388 -4.93 14.52 9.78
C PHE A 388 -6.14 13.63 9.54
N VAL A 389 -6.21 12.98 8.40
CA VAL A 389 -7.15 11.88 8.15
C VAL A 389 -6.36 10.67 7.69
N ALA A 390 -6.84 9.48 8.03
CA ALA A 390 -6.24 8.26 7.55
C ALA A 390 -7.19 7.52 6.60
N THR A 391 -6.63 7.17 5.45
CA THR A 391 -7.23 6.33 4.41
C THR A 391 -6.42 5.05 4.28
N GLY A 392 -6.89 4.06 3.54
CA GLY A 392 -6.17 2.81 3.35
C GLY A 392 -6.06 2.36 1.91
N VAL A 393 -5.01 1.60 1.61
CA VAL A 393 -4.99 0.75 0.42
C VAL A 393 -5.65 -0.56 0.81
N SER A 394 -6.80 -0.87 0.20
CA SER A 394 -7.59 -2.05 0.52
C SER A 394 -6.88 -3.32 0.01
N ILE A 395 -6.13 -3.95 0.90
CA ILE A 395 -5.37 -5.18 0.65
C ILE A 395 -5.34 -6.12 1.88
N TRP A 396 -5.61 -5.61 3.08
CA TRP A 396 -5.47 -6.36 4.35
C TRP A 396 -6.31 -7.65 4.42
N ASP A 397 -7.46 -7.69 3.74
CA ASP A 397 -8.36 -8.85 3.67
C ASP A 397 -8.62 -9.28 2.22
N GLN A 398 -7.82 -8.82 1.26
CA GLN A 398 -7.95 -9.16 -0.15
C GLN A 398 -6.85 -10.11 -0.63
N VAL A 399 -7.13 -10.82 -1.71
CA VAL A 399 -6.13 -11.63 -2.43
C VAL A 399 -5.15 -10.73 -3.18
N SER A 400 -5.64 -9.61 -3.73
CA SER A 400 -4.89 -8.58 -4.44
C SER A 400 -5.49 -7.21 -4.10
N PRO A 401 -4.78 -6.09 -4.23
CA PRO A 401 -5.35 -4.79 -3.88
C PRO A 401 -6.63 -4.47 -4.66
N ASP A 402 -7.71 -4.14 -3.96
CA ASP A 402 -8.87 -3.48 -4.56
C ASP A 402 -8.56 -1.99 -4.79
N PHE A 403 -8.05 -1.70 -5.99
CA PHE A 403 -7.65 -0.35 -6.35
C PHE A 403 -8.82 0.62 -6.47
N GLU A 404 -9.98 0.18 -6.98
CA GLU A 404 -11.15 1.06 -7.09
C GLU A 404 -11.68 1.44 -5.72
N HIS A 405 -11.75 0.50 -4.78
CA HIS A 405 -12.08 0.78 -3.39
C HIS A 405 -11.08 1.77 -2.76
N SER A 406 -9.79 1.49 -2.90
CA SER A 406 -8.71 2.35 -2.39
C SER A 406 -8.79 3.77 -2.94
N PHE A 407 -9.02 3.92 -4.24
CA PHE A 407 -9.13 5.24 -4.89
C PHE A 407 -10.40 5.97 -4.46
N ASP A 408 -11.54 5.28 -4.35
CA ASP A 408 -12.77 5.86 -3.81
C ASP A 408 -12.58 6.35 -2.38
N ASN A 409 -11.97 5.54 -1.51
CA ASN A 409 -11.69 5.89 -0.13
C ASN A 409 -10.84 7.17 -0.05
N ILE A 410 -9.71 7.23 -0.76
CA ILE A 410 -8.81 8.39 -0.76
C ILE A 410 -9.52 9.65 -1.29
N ASP A 411 -10.20 9.55 -2.44
CA ASP A 411 -10.84 10.70 -3.07
C ASP A 411 -11.98 11.27 -2.22
N ILE A 412 -12.83 10.40 -1.65
CA ILE A 412 -13.98 10.79 -0.83
C ILE A 412 -13.52 11.43 0.48
N TYR A 413 -12.49 10.87 1.15
CA TYR A 413 -11.94 11.45 2.37
C TYR A 413 -11.34 12.83 2.09
N LEU A 414 -10.54 12.98 1.04
CA LEU A 414 -9.95 14.27 0.69
C LEU A 414 -11.00 15.30 0.27
N ALA A 415 -11.98 14.90 -0.54
CA ALA A 415 -13.07 15.81 -0.95
C ALA A 415 -13.91 16.29 0.22
N THR A 416 -14.21 15.39 1.18
CA THR A 416 -15.03 15.71 2.35
C THR A 416 -14.26 16.51 3.40
N CYS A 417 -12.99 16.16 3.67
CA CYS A 417 -12.30 16.67 4.86
C CYS A 417 -11.44 17.93 4.58
N ARG A 418 -10.93 18.13 3.34
CA ARG A 418 -10.16 19.35 2.99
C ARG A 418 -10.89 20.66 3.27
N PRO A 419 -12.19 20.83 2.94
CA PRO A 419 -12.92 22.07 3.25
C PRO A 419 -12.98 22.41 4.75
N HIS A 420 -12.75 21.42 5.61
CA HIS A 420 -12.71 21.58 7.07
C HIS A 420 -11.30 21.85 7.62
N GLY A 421 -10.30 22.05 6.75
CA GLY A 421 -8.96 22.44 7.16
C GLY A 421 -8.11 21.33 7.75
N ILE A 422 -8.21 20.11 7.23
CA ILE A 422 -7.22 19.06 7.52
C ILE A 422 -5.85 19.51 6.99
N THR A 423 -4.79 19.11 7.68
CA THR A 423 -3.42 19.47 7.31
C THR A 423 -2.60 18.26 6.84
N GLY A 424 -3.08 17.03 7.04
CA GLY A 424 -2.36 15.82 6.64
C GLY A 424 -3.25 14.68 6.17
N LEU A 425 -2.64 13.82 5.37
CA LEU A 425 -3.14 12.50 5.00
C LEU A 425 -2.13 11.46 5.46
N ILE A 426 -2.60 10.41 6.13
CA ILE A 426 -1.87 9.17 6.36
C ILE A 426 -2.56 8.09 5.52
N ASN A 427 -1.91 7.62 4.45
CA ASN A 427 -2.42 6.52 3.67
C ASN A 427 -1.86 5.22 4.27
N THR A 428 -2.72 4.39 4.84
CA THR A 428 -2.31 3.22 5.60
C THR A 428 -2.16 1.99 4.71
N HIS A 429 -1.25 1.11 5.09
CA HIS A 429 -1.02 -0.18 4.50
C HIS A 429 -1.02 -1.24 5.61
N TRP A 430 -2.21 -1.75 5.91
CA TRP A 430 -2.43 -2.82 6.88
C TRP A 430 -2.18 -4.19 6.27
N THR A 431 -1.83 -5.15 7.13
CA THR A 431 -1.51 -6.54 6.75
C THR A 431 -2.17 -7.55 7.68
N ASP A 432 -3.42 -7.27 8.08
CA ASP A 432 -4.18 -8.05 9.08
C ASP A 432 -4.32 -9.52 8.68
N ASP A 433 -4.59 -9.83 7.42
CA ASP A 433 -4.36 -11.18 6.92
C ASP A 433 -2.87 -11.37 6.63
N ILE A 434 -2.24 -12.15 7.47
CA ILE A 434 -0.81 -12.42 7.45
C ILE A 434 -0.25 -12.92 6.09
N ALA A 435 -1.13 -13.30 5.17
CA ALA A 435 -0.76 -13.75 3.83
C ALA A 435 -0.53 -12.62 2.80
N VAL A 436 -0.71 -11.37 3.18
CA VAL A 436 -0.53 -10.21 2.28
C VAL A 436 0.94 -9.90 2.06
N LEU A 437 1.35 -9.65 0.81
CA LEU A 437 2.65 -9.09 0.45
C LEU A 437 2.54 -7.56 0.35
N LEU A 438 3.63 -6.81 0.67
CA LEU A 438 3.53 -5.35 0.77
C LEU A 438 3.56 -4.62 -0.58
N ASN A 439 4.31 -5.15 -1.55
CA ASN A 439 4.60 -4.42 -2.78
C ASN A 439 3.43 -4.23 -3.74
N PRO A 440 2.43 -5.12 -3.79
CA PRO A 440 1.23 -4.91 -4.62
C PRO A 440 0.46 -3.64 -4.27
N ALA A 441 0.54 -3.15 -3.04
CA ALA A 441 -0.12 -1.91 -2.62
C ALA A 441 0.51 -0.62 -3.18
N PHE A 442 1.71 -0.67 -3.76
CA PHE A 442 2.45 0.51 -4.21
C PHE A 442 1.67 1.45 -5.13
N PRO A 443 0.88 1.00 -6.13
CA PRO A 443 0.05 1.90 -6.92
C PRO A 443 -0.95 2.68 -6.07
N GLY A 444 -1.59 2.06 -5.08
CA GLY A 444 -2.51 2.71 -4.14
C GLY A 444 -1.81 3.73 -3.24
N LEU A 445 -0.59 3.41 -2.77
CA LEU A 445 0.23 4.35 -1.99
C LEU A 445 0.66 5.56 -2.82
N ALA A 446 1.03 5.35 -4.08
CA ALA A 446 1.33 6.45 -5.02
C ALA A 446 0.10 7.32 -5.27
N TYR A 447 -1.08 6.71 -5.46
CA TYR A 447 -2.33 7.43 -5.67
C TYR A 447 -2.65 8.36 -4.50
N GLY A 448 -2.52 7.88 -3.26
CA GLY A 448 -2.70 8.70 -2.05
C GLY A 448 -1.72 9.87 -1.96
N ALA A 449 -0.44 9.64 -2.27
CA ALA A 449 0.58 10.68 -2.28
C ALA A 449 0.30 11.76 -3.35
N ILE A 450 -0.11 11.35 -4.55
CA ILE A 450 -0.46 12.23 -5.65
C ILE A 450 -1.70 13.06 -5.28
N SER A 451 -2.73 12.40 -4.77
CA SER A 451 -3.97 13.04 -4.33
C SER A 451 -3.75 14.05 -3.21
N ALA A 452 -2.84 13.78 -2.27
CA ALA A 452 -2.49 14.70 -1.19
C ALA A 452 -1.65 15.90 -1.65
N TRP A 453 -0.84 15.72 -2.72
CA TRP A 453 -0.03 16.78 -3.29
C TRP A 453 -0.85 17.74 -4.15
N GLN A 454 -1.54 17.23 -5.18
CA GLN A 454 -2.23 18.07 -6.17
C GLN A 454 -3.60 18.58 -5.70
N ALA A 455 -4.10 19.64 -6.33
CA ALA A 455 -5.42 20.20 -6.00
C ALA A 455 -6.55 19.44 -6.67
N GLU A 456 -6.33 19.10 -7.94
CA GLU A 456 -7.33 18.44 -8.78
C GLU A 456 -7.35 16.95 -8.53
N PRO A 457 -8.50 16.27 -8.69
CA PRO A 457 -8.57 14.82 -8.63
C PRO A 457 -7.62 14.15 -9.61
N VAL A 458 -7.13 12.97 -9.25
CA VAL A 458 -6.31 12.13 -10.14
C VAL A 458 -7.19 11.57 -11.26
N ASN A 459 -6.70 11.58 -12.49
CA ASN A 459 -7.40 10.94 -13.60
C ASN A 459 -7.19 9.42 -13.53
N ARG A 460 -8.16 8.69 -13.00
CA ARG A 460 -8.11 7.22 -12.84
C ARG A 460 -7.94 6.50 -14.18
N GLY A 461 -8.60 6.99 -15.24
CA GLY A 461 -8.55 6.35 -16.56
C GLY A 461 -7.15 6.29 -17.19
N THR A 462 -6.23 7.16 -16.78
CA THR A 462 -4.84 7.18 -17.27
C THR A 462 -3.81 6.84 -16.19
N PHE A 463 -4.24 6.67 -14.94
CA PHE A 463 -3.34 6.56 -13.79
C PHE A 463 -2.31 5.43 -13.95
N PHE A 464 -2.72 4.19 -14.22
CA PHE A 464 -1.79 3.07 -14.35
C PHE A 464 -0.84 3.24 -15.53
N THR A 465 -1.29 3.84 -16.63
CA THR A 465 -0.42 4.14 -17.80
C THR A 465 0.67 5.13 -17.41
N GLU A 466 0.30 6.22 -16.73
CA GLU A 466 1.26 7.24 -16.31
C GLU A 466 2.17 6.77 -15.17
N TYR A 467 1.62 6.02 -14.22
CA TYR A 467 2.36 5.37 -13.15
C TYR A 467 3.46 4.46 -13.70
N ALA A 468 3.10 3.56 -14.60
CA ALA A 468 4.04 2.64 -15.21
C ALA A 468 5.11 3.39 -16.05
N ARG A 469 4.71 4.41 -16.83
CA ARG A 469 5.62 5.24 -17.62
C ARG A 469 6.69 5.94 -16.75
N ILE A 470 6.31 6.39 -15.55
CA ILE A 470 7.22 7.09 -14.65
C ILE A 470 8.22 6.13 -13.98
N LEU A 471 7.78 4.92 -13.69
CA LEU A 471 8.60 3.96 -12.93
C LEU A 471 9.47 3.07 -13.81
N TYR A 472 9.01 2.72 -15.00
CA TYR A 472 9.63 1.69 -15.82
C TYR A 472 10.08 2.22 -17.19
N ALA A 473 11.05 1.54 -17.78
CA ALA A 473 11.40 1.75 -19.18
C ALA A 473 10.20 1.43 -20.09
N ALA A 474 10.06 2.12 -21.22
CA ALA A 474 8.88 2.05 -22.09
C ALA A 474 8.42 0.62 -22.44
N PRO A 475 9.30 -0.36 -22.76
CA PRO A 475 8.87 -1.74 -23.04
C PRO A 475 8.26 -2.43 -21.81
N VAL A 476 8.78 -2.17 -20.58
CA VAL A 476 8.25 -2.71 -19.34
C VAL A 476 6.96 -2.01 -18.95
N ALA A 477 6.90 -0.69 -19.07
CA ALA A 477 5.71 0.11 -18.80
C ALA A 477 4.49 -0.31 -19.63
N ALA A 478 4.73 -0.68 -20.90
CA ALA A 478 3.68 -1.16 -21.80
C ALA A 478 3.04 -2.49 -21.36
N GLU A 479 3.77 -3.27 -20.55
CA GLU A 479 3.25 -4.52 -19.96
C GLU A 479 2.64 -4.27 -18.57
N VAL A 480 3.27 -3.44 -17.72
CA VAL A 480 2.82 -3.22 -16.34
C VAL A 480 1.46 -2.51 -16.26
N ALA A 481 1.21 -1.52 -17.11
CA ALA A 481 -0.04 -0.75 -17.04
C ALA A 481 -1.30 -1.60 -17.30
N PRO A 482 -1.39 -2.40 -18.40
CA PRO A 482 -2.53 -3.28 -18.59
C PRO A 482 -2.62 -4.38 -17.53
N ALA A 483 -1.48 -4.90 -17.04
CA ALA A 483 -1.46 -5.90 -15.99
C ALA A 483 -2.10 -5.41 -14.68
N LEU A 484 -1.74 -4.20 -14.22
CA LEU A 484 -2.36 -3.59 -13.04
C LEU A 484 -3.86 -3.37 -13.22
N THR A 485 -4.28 -2.97 -14.43
CA THR A 485 -5.71 -2.82 -14.74
C THR A 485 -6.44 -4.16 -14.70
N ALA A 486 -5.83 -5.21 -15.26
CA ALA A 486 -6.41 -6.54 -15.27
C ALA A 486 -6.49 -7.14 -13.85
N ALA A 487 -5.41 -7.03 -13.05
CA ALA A 487 -5.39 -7.52 -11.67
C ALA A 487 -6.44 -6.85 -10.78
N GLY A 488 -6.56 -5.51 -10.83
CA GLY A 488 -7.59 -4.80 -10.07
C GLY A 488 -9.01 -5.21 -10.45
N ARG A 489 -9.28 -5.42 -11.74
CA ARG A 489 -10.58 -5.92 -12.20
C ARG A 489 -10.82 -7.38 -11.84
N ALA A 490 -9.76 -8.21 -11.80
CA ALA A 490 -9.86 -9.60 -11.37
C ALA A 490 -10.28 -9.68 -9.89
N GLU A 491 -9.71 -8.83 -9.03
CA GLU A 491 -10.09 -8.72 -7.62
C GLU A 491 -11.55 -8.26 -7.48
N GLU A 492 -11.98 -7.23 -8.22
CA GLU A 492 -13.39 -6.80 -8.20
C GLU A 492 -14.38 -7.92 -8.59
N ASP A 493 -14.08 -8.70 -9.63
CA ASP A 493 -14.94 -9.81 -10.05
C ASP A 493 -14.89 -10.97 -9.05
N LEU A 494 -13.73 -11.21 -8.41
CA LEU A 494 -13.61 -12.17 -7.32
C LEU A 494 -14.47 -11.74 -6.11
N ALA A 495 -14.38 -10.49 -5.69
CA ALA A 495 -15.18 -9.93 -4.60
C ALA A 495 -16.70 -10.07 -4.88
N LYS A 496 -17.15 -9.77 -6.12
CA LYS A 496 -18.54 -9.99 -6.55
C LYS A 496 -18.95 -11.45 -6.45
N ALA A 497 -18.07 -12.35 -6.88
CA ALA A 497 -18.33 -13.79 -6.82
C ALA A 497 -18.49 -14.30 -5.39
N LEU A 498 -17.64 -13.83 -4.47
CA LEU A 498 -17.61 -14.28 -3.08
C LEU A 498 -18.72 -13.65 -2.23
N SER A 499 -19.08 -12.39 -2.47
CA SER A 499 -20.13 -11.70 -1.70
C SER A 499 -21.54 -12.22 -2.00
N GLY A 500 -21.79 -12.77 -3.17
CA GLY A 500 -23.11 -13.19 -3.62
C GLY A 500 -24.12 -12.05 -3.49
N ALA A 501 -25.26 -12.31 -2.81
CA ALA A 501 -26.28 -11.30 -2.53
C ALA A 501 -25.97 -10.41 -1.30
N ARG A 502 -24.88 -10.65 -0.58
CA ARG A 502 -24.43 -9.83 0.56
C ARG A 502 -23.35 -8.87 0.06
N SER A 503 -23.61 -7.58 0.14
CA SER A 503 -22.81 -6.50 -0.44
C SER A 503 -21.52 -6.13 0.30
N THR A 504 -20.94 -7.02 1.09
CA THR A 504 -19.71 -6.78 1.85
C THR A 504 -18.60 -7.73 1.41
N GLY A 505 -18.34 -7.79 0.12
CA GLY A 505 -17.33 -8.66 -0.49
C GLY A 505 -15.88 -8.18 -0.25
N GLU A 506 -15.58 -7.79 0.98
CA GLU A 506 -14.30 -7.15 1.32
C GLU A 506 -13.25 -8.14 1.83
N GLU A 507 -13.57 -9.42 2.01
CA GLU A 507 -12.67 -10.43 2.60
C GLU A 507 -12.35 -11.56 1.61
N THR A 508 -11.79 -11.22 0.44
CA THR A 508 -11.53 -12.21 -0.61
C THR A 508 -10.42 -13.19 -0.22
N SER A 509 -9.46 -12.76 0.61
CA SER A 509 -8.34 -13.59 1.07
C SER A 509 -8.79 -14.81 1.88
N GLN A 510 -9.91 -14.73 2.61
CA GLN A 510 -10.45 -15.85 3.39
C GLN A 510 -10.80 -17.05 2.51
N SER A 511 -11.22 -16.80 1.26
CA SER A 511 -11.58 -17.84 0.30
C SER A 511 -10.42 -18.78 -0.06
N LEU A 512 -9.17 -18.35 0.14
CA LEU A 512 -8.00 -19.22 0.01
C LEU A 512 -8.05 -20.41 0.98
N TRP A 513 -8.65 -20.19 2.16
CA TRP A 513 -8.60 -21.13 3.30
C TRP A 513 -9.96 -21.70 3.70
N GLU A 514 -11.03 -21.34 2.98
CA GLU A 514 -12.38 -21.86 3.23
C GLU A 514 -12.58 -23.23 2.58
N ASP A 515 -13.44 -24.05 3.23
CA ASP A 515 -13.90 -25.32 2.67
C ASP A 515 -14.86 -25.09 1.49
N PRO A 516 -14.46 -25.34 0.24
CA PRO A 516 -15.28 -25.06 -0.93
C PRO A 516 -16.43 -26.05 -1.10
N LEU A 517 -16.42 -27.19 -0.37
CA LEU A 517 -17.44 -28.24 -0.49
C LEU A 517 -18.58 -28.10 0.52
N THR A 518 -18.67 -27.00 1.27
CA THR A 518 -19.89 -26.75 2.08
C THR A 518 -21.07 -26.52 1.16
N ALA A 519 -22.29 -26.92 1.57
CA ALA A 519 -23.48 -26.75 0.76
C ALA A 519 -23.71 -25.25 0.37
N ALA A 520 -23.42 -24.32 1.30
CA ALA A 520 -23.56 -22.88 1.06
C ALA A 520 -22.57 -22.37 0.00
N HIS A 521 -21.29 -22.83 0.06
CA HIS A 521 -20.28 -22.44 -0.94
C HIS A 521 -20.60 -23.04 -2.30
N LEU A 522 -20.96 -24.30 -2.39
CA LEU A 522 -21.33 -24.94 -3.65
C LEU A 522 -22.55 -24.26 -4.32
N GLU A 523 -23.54 -23.82 -3.54
CA GLU A 523 -24.68 -23.06 -4.06
C GLU A 523 -24.24 -21.68 -4.57
N ARG A 524 -23.45 -20.95 -3.80
CA ARG A 524 -22.88 -19.65 -4.20
C ARG A 524 -22.05 -19.80 -5.48
N ASP A 525 -21.11 -20.74 -5.48
CA ASP A 525 -20.13 -20.89 -6.56
C ASP A 525 -20.79 -21.29 -7.88
N ALA A 526 -21.81 -22.14 -7.83
CA ALA A 526 -22.62 -22.47 -9.00
C ALA A 526 -23.40 -21.24 -9.52
N ALA A 527 -23.91 -20.40 -8.62
CA ALA A 527 -24.65 -19.19 -9.00
C ALA A 527 -23.72 -18.07 -9.53
N GLN A 528 -22.48 -18.01 -9.07
CA GLN A 528 -21.51 -16.97 -9.40
C GLN A 528 -20.39 -17.43 -10.36
N ALA A 529 -20.55 -18.58 -10.98
CA ALA A 529 -19.52 -19.21 -11.83
C ALA A 529 -18.94 -18.27 -12.91
N GLU A 530 -19.75 -17.37 -13.47
CA GLU A 530 -19.29 -16.42 -14.50
C GLU A 530 -18.35 -15.36 -13.90
N HIS A 531 -18.61 -14.85 -12.68
CA HIS A 531 -17.70 -13.91 -12.03
C HIS A 531 -16.36 -14.56 -11.68
N PHE A 532 -16.37 -15.79 -11.15
CA PHE A 532 -15.12 -16.54 -10.94
C PHE A 532 -14.36 -16.77 -12.24
N ARG A 533 -15.08 -17.08 -13.33
CA ARG A 533 -14.47 -17.26 -14.65
C ARG A 533 -13.86 -15.96 -15.17
N GLN A 534 -14.54 -14.83 -15.05
CA GLN A 534 -14.03 -13.52 -15.46
C GLN A 534 -12.81 -13.11 -14.62
N SER A 535 -12.84 -13.33 -13.30
CA SER A 535 -11.68 -13.10 -12.42
C SER A 535 -10.47 -13.91 -12.90
N ARG A 536 -10.63 -15.21 -13.20
CA ARG A 536 -9.55 -16.05 -13.73
C ARG A 536 -8.97 -15.53 -15.04
N LEU A 537 -9.83 -15.21 -16.03
CA LEU A 537 -9.37 -14.71 -17.32
C LEU A 537 -8.55 -13.42 -17.18
N LEU A 538 -8.97 -12.53 -16.29
CA LEU A 538 -8.25 -11.28 -16.01
C LEU A 538 -6.95 -11.53 -15.22
N ALA A 539 -6.95 -12.49 -14.31
CA ALA A 539 -5.76 -12.89 -13.56
C ALA A 539 -4.71 -13.55 -14.48
N GLU A 540 -5.13 -14.42 -15.40
CA GLU A 540 -4.26 -15.02 -16.43
C GLU A 540 -3.65 -13.95 -17.35
N ASP A 541 -4.44 -12.96 -17.78
CA ASP A 541 -3.96 -11.82 -18.58
C ASP A 541 -2.95 -10.98 -17.80
N ALA A 542 -3.24 -10.66 -16.54
CA ALA A 542 -2.30 -9.95 -15.65
C ALA A 542 -1.00 -10.73 -15.47
N LEU A 543 -1.08 -12.04 -15.23
CA LEU A 543 0.05 -12.93 -15.05
C LEU A 543 0.96 -12.97 -16.29
N GLU A 544 0.37 -13.04 -17.49
CA GLU A 544 1.13 -13.02 -18.73
C GLU A 544 1.89 -11.69 -18.91
N HIS A 545 1.22 -10.57 -18.68
CA HIS A 545 1.80 -9.24 -18.76
C HIS A 545 2.91 -9.00 -17.72
N PHE A 546 2.68 -9.31 -16.43
CA PHE A 546 3.72 -9.17 -15.40
C PHE A 546 4.92 -10.08 -15.67
N SER A 547 4.69 -11.30 -16.14
CA SER A 547 5.75 -12.22 -16.52
C SER A 547 6.57 -11.70 -17.71
N ARG A 548 5.94 -11.03 -18.68
CA ARG A 548 6.65 -10.35 -19.77
C ARG A 548 7.45 -9.16 -19.28
N ALA A 549 6.89 -8.36 -18.37
CA ALA A 549 7.55 -7.22 -17.75
C ALA A 549 8.85 -7.66 -17.03
N LEU A 550 8.82 -8.77 -16.28
CA LEU A 550 10.00 -9.36 -15.65
C LEU A 550 11.06 -9.76 -16.68
N ARG A 551 10.67 -10.46 -17.74
CA ARG A 551 11.61 -10.86 -18.81
C ARG A 551 12.23 -9.67 -19.55
N LEU A 552 11.56 -8.53 -19.59
CA LEU A 552 12.05 -7.27 -20.15
C LEU A 552 12.95 -6.47 -19.18
N GLY A 553 13.24 -7.00 -18.01
CA GLY A 553 14.14 -6.39 -17.02
C GLY A 553 13.45 -5.39 -16.10
N GLY A 554 12.15 -5.56 -15.83
CA GLY A 554 11.45 -4.83 -14.79
C GLY A 554 11.96 -5.18 -13.39
N ASP A 555 11.63 -4.35 -12.39
CA ASP A 555 12.05 -4.54 -11.00
C ASP A 555 11.56 -5.89 -10.42
N PRO A 556 12.46 -6.83 -10.10
CA PRO A 556 12.06 -8.17 -9.68
C PRO A 556 11.26 -8.15 -8.37
N ALA A 557 11.69 -7.36 -7.38
CA ALA A 557 11.06 -7.35 -6.05
C ALA A 557 9.57 -6.96 -6.12
N THR A 558 9.23 -5.92 -6.89
CA THR A 558 7.82 -5.51 -7.06
C THR A 558 7.05 -6.46 -7.98
N LEU A 559 7.66 -6.81 -9.13
CA LEU A 559 6.92 -7.60 -10.13
C LEU A 559 6.73 -9.06 -9.73
N SER A 560 7.62 -9.64 -8.90
CA SER A 560 7.43 -11.00 -8.38
C SER A 560 6.24 -11.09 -7.45
N ASP A 561 6.04 -10.09 -6.58
CA ASP A 561 4.87 -10.02 -5.70
C ASP A 561 3.58 -9.87 -6.52
N LEU A 562 3.58 -9.02 -7.56
CA LEU A 562 2.42 -8.86 -8.46
C LEU A 562 2.13 -10.12 -9.29
N VAL A 563 3.16 -10.86 -9.70
CA VAL A 563 3.00 -12.20 -10.30
C VAL A 563 2.34 -13.15 -9.31
N MET A 564 2.76 -13.09 -8.04
CA MET A 564 2.18 -13.93 -6.99
C MET A 564 0.69 -13.62 -6.80
N ASP A 565 0.32 -12.34 -6.68
CA ASP A 565 -1.08 -11.93 -6.57
C ASP A 565 -1.94 -12.42 -7.74
N ALA A 566 -1.45 -12.27 -8.97
CA ALA A 566 -2.18 -12.77 -10.14
C ALA A 566 -2.38 -14.29 -10.10
N ARG A 567 -1.39 -15.05 -9.61
CA ARG A 567 -1.52 -16.50 -9.41
C ARG A 567 -2.50 -16.85 -8.28
N LEU A 568 -2.55 -16.07 -7.23
CA LEU A 568 -3.51 -16.27 -6.13
C LEU A 568 -4.94 -16.03 -6.61
N LEU A 569 -5.18 -14.96 -7.37
CA LEU A 569 -6.49 -14.66 -7.97
C LEU A 569 -6.96 -15.81 -8.88
N ASP A 570 -6.10 -16.31 -9.77
CA ASP A 570 -6.41 -17.46 -10.61
C ASP A 570 -6.72 -18.70 -9.79
N TYR A 571 -5.92 -19.00 -8.75
CA TYR A 571 -6.12 -20.17 -7.89
C TYR A 571 -7.46 -20.12 -7.16
N VAL A 572 -7.85 -19.00 -6.57
CA VAL A 572 -9.15 -18.88 -5.89
C VAL A 572 -10.30 -19.11 -6.86
N GLY A 573 -10.24 -18.51 -8.03
CA GLY A 573 -11.23 -18.73 -9.08
C GLY A 573 -11.31 -20.20 -9.52
N MET A 574 -10.16 -20.85 -9.73
CA MET A 574 -10.06 -22.26 -10.08
C MET A 574 -10.65 -23.16 -9.00
N LYS A 575 -10.30 -22.92 -7.73
CA LYS A 575 -10.77 -23.66 -6.55
C LYS A 575 -12.29 -23.71 -6.50
N ASN A 576 -12.94 -22.56 -6.60
CA ASN A 576 -14.40 -22.45 -6.48
C ASN A 576 -15.12 -23.02 -7.71
N ILE A 577 -14.61 -22.76 -8.93
CA ILE A 577 -15.17 -23.36 -10.17
C ILE A 577 -15.08 -24.88 -10.12
N TYR A 578 -13.91 -25.44 -9.82
CA TYR A 578 -13.70 -26.89 -9.80
C TYR A 578 -14.52 -27.58 -8.73
N ALA A 579 -14.67 -26.97 -7.55
CA ALA A 579 -15.55 -27.50 -6.51
C ALA A 579 -17.01 -27.57 -6.96
N ALA A 580 -17.52 -26.49 -7.58
CA ALA A 580 -18.88 -26.47 -8.12
C ALA A 580 -19.09 -27.47 -9.25
N GLU A 581 -18.12 -27.65 -10.16
CA GLU A 581 -18.17 -28.63 -11.24
C GLU A 581 -18.13 -30.09 -10.70
N LEU A 582 -17.26 -30.38 -9.75
CA LEU A 582 -17.22 -31.67 -9.04
C LEU A 582 -18.59 -32.00 -8.44
N ALA A 583 -19.20 -31.04 -7.73
CA ALA A 583 -20.53 -31.23 -7.17
C ALA A 583 -21.62 -31.39 -8.23
N GLY A 584 -21.50 -30.69 -9.36
CA GLY A 584 -22.40 -30.84 -10.51
C GLY A 584 -22.38 -32.24 -11.07
N PHE A 585 -21.21 -32.73 -11.44
CA PHE A 585 -21.02 -34.09 -11.94
C PHE A 585 -21.40 -35.16 -10.93
N TRP A 586 -21.11 -34.95 -9.64
CA TRP A 586 -21.51 -35.88 -8.58
C TRP A 586 -23.03 -36.03 -8.50
N ARG A 587 -23.76 -34.93 -8.61
CA ARG A 587 -25.25 -34.94 -8.65
C ARG A 587 -25.80 -35.65 -9.89
N GLU A 588 -25.13 -35.55 -11.05
CA GLU A 588 -25.53 -36.23 -12.29
C GLU A 588 -25.41 -37.77 -12.20
N LEU A 589 -24.61 -38.29 -11.27
CA LEU A 589 -24.55 -39.71 -11.00
C LEU A 589 -25.88 -40.25 -10.44
N GLY A 590 -26.70 -39.39 -9.80
CA GLY A 590 -27.99 -39.78 -9.20
C GLY A 590 -27.86 -40.54 -7.90
N ALA A 591 -28.99 -40.75 -7.22
CA ALA A 591 -29.02 -41.35 -5.88
C ALA A 591 -28.49 -42.79 -5.82
N HIS A 592 -28.59 -43.54 -6.90
CA HIS A 592 -28.13 -44.96 -7.00
C HIS A 592 -27.37 -45.13 -8.31
N PRO A 593 -26.13 -44.67 -8.40
CA PRO A 593 -25.36 -44.67 -9.63
C PRO A 593 -25.01 -46.08 -10.11
N ASP A 594 -24.81 -46.21 -11.44
CA ASP A 594 -24.13 -47.37 -11.99
C ASP A 594 -22.69 -47.41 -11.48
N LEU A 595 -22.27 -48.61 -11.01
CA LEU A 595 -20.95 -48.80 -10.41
C LEU A 595 -19.79 -48.46 -11.35
N ARG A 596 -19.95 -48.70 -12.69
CA ARG A 596 -18.92 -48.37 -13.66
C ARG A 596 -18.81 -46.84 -13.82
N LYS A 597 -19.94 -46.14 -13.85
CA LYS A 597 -19.96 -44.68 -13.95
C LYS A 597 -19.31 -44.02 -12.74
N LEU A 598 -19.65 -44.49 -11.52
CA LEU A 598 -19.04 -43.99 -10.29
C LEU A 598 -17.52 -44.21 -10.27
N ARG A 599 -17.07 -45.44 -10.57
CA ARG A 599 -15.64 -45.76 -10.58
C ARG A 599 -14.88 -45.03 -11.70
N PHE A 600 -15.50 -44.85 -12.85
CA PHE A 600 -14.93 -44.04 -13.93
C PHE A 600 -14.78 -42.60 -13.49
N TYR A 601 -15.85 -41.98 -13.01
CA TYR A 601 -15.82 -40.59 -12.53
C TYR A 601 -14.77 -40.36 -11.44
N VAL A 602 -14.77 -41.15 -10.38
CA VAL A 602 -13.76 -41.06 -9.31
C VAL A 602 -12.36 -41.32 -9.84
N GLY A 603 -12.18 -42.23 -10.79
CA GLY A 603 -10.89 -42.50 -11.43
C GLY A 603 -10.37 -41.31 -12.22
N GLU A 604 -11.22 -40.67 -12.99
CA GLU A 604 -10.86 -39.46 -13.77
C GLU A 604 -10.52 -38.29 -12.83
N GLU A 605 -11.34 -38.00 -11.82
CA GLU A 605 -11.15 -36.86 -10.93
C GLU A 605 -10.05 -37.06 -9.87
N SER A 606 -9.57 -38.28 -9.70
CA SER A 606 -8.47 -38.60 -8.79
C SER A 606 -7.23 -39.14 -9.53
N SER A 607 -7.13 -38.91 -10.85
CA SER A 607 -5.98 -39.35 -11.61
C SER A 607 -4.77 -38.49 -11.33
N SER A 608 -3.66 -39.11 -10.93
CA SER A 608 -2.36 -38.43 -10.78
C SER A 608 -1.51 -38.47 -12.06
N HIS A 609 -2.00 -39.11 -13.14
CA HIS A 609 -1.28 -39.20 -14.41
C HIS A 609 -1.81 -38.26 -15.48
N ASP A 610 -3.11 -37.94 -15.37
CA ASP A 610 -3.79 -37.06 -16.29
C ASP A 610 -4.36 -35.92 -15.43
N HIS A 611 -4.09 -34.67 -15.75
CA HIS A 611 -4.55 -33.50 -15.01
C HIS A 611 -6.05 -33.56 -14.71
N SER A 612 -6.37 -33.99 -13.48
CA SER A 612 -7.73 -33.96 -12.96
C SER A 612 -7.95 -32.67 -12.14
N ARG A 613 -9.19 -32.28 -11.92
CA ARG A 613 -9.50 -31.10 -11.11
C ARG A 613 -8.89 -31.15 -9.73
N ILE A 614 -9.00 -32.28 -9.05
CA ILE A 614 -8.42 -32.47 -7.70
C ILE A 614 -6.89 -32.44 -7.75
N GLN A 615 -6.28 -33.08 -8.75
CA GLN A 615 -4.83 -33.08 -8.93
C GLN A 615 -4.32 -31.66 -9.24
N ASP A 616 -4.97 -30.92 -10.14
CA ASP A 616 -4.60 -29.56 -10.48
C ASP A 616 -4.65 -28.62 -9.26
N LEU A 617 -5.67 -28.75 -8.40
CA LEU A 617 -5.79 -27.99 -7.16
C LEU A 617 -4.71 -28.36 -6.15
N MET A 618 -4.38 -29.64 -6.04
CA MET A 618 -3.32 -30.12 -5.16
C MET A 618 -1.95 -29.63 -5.62
N ASP A 619 -1.62 -29.79 -6.90
CA ASP A 619 -0.33 -29.37 -7.47
C ASP A 619 -0.17 -27.85 -7.39
N SER A 620 -1.21 -27.11 -7.78
CA SER A 620 -1.21 -25.64 -7.73
C SER A 620 -1.01 -25.12 -6.31
N SER A 621 -1.67 -25.68 -5.30
CA SER A 621 -1.49 -25.26 -3.90
C SER A 621 -0.08 -25.52 -3.39
N GLY A 622 0.52 -26.67 -3.77
CA GLY A 622 1.90 -26.99 -3.45
C GLY A 622 2.92 -26.03 -4.10
N ASP A 623 2.73 -25.77 -5.38
CA ASP A 623 3.58 -24.84 -6.15
C ASP A 623 3.45 -23.39 -5.65
N LEU A 624 2.21 -22.96 -5.33
CA LEU A 624 1.96 -21.65 -4.76
C LEU A 624 2.65 -21.47 -3.40
N GLY A 625 2.59 -22.47 -2.51
CA GLY A 625 3.28 -22.41 -1.23
C GLY A 625 4.80 -22.25 -1.37
N GLN A 626 5.42 -22.89 -2.36
CA GLN A 626 6.84 -22.74 -2.65
C GLN A 626 7.18 -21.36 -3.24
N ALA A 627 6.39 -20.90 -4.21
CA ALA A 627 6.57 -19.60 -4.84
C ALA A 627 6.37 -18.46 -3.82
N TYR A 628 5.37 -18.59 -2.95
CA TYR A 628 5.09 -17.65 -1.88
C TYR A 628 6.26 -17.54 -0.90
N ARG A 629 6.85 -18.67 -0.50
CA ARG A 629 8.05 -18.67 0.32
C ARG A 629 9.20 -17.93 -0.33
N ALA A 630 9.39 -18.09 -1.64
CA ALA A 630 10.46 -17.42 -2.37
C ALA A 630 10.23 -15.90 -2.41
N ALA A 631 9.02 -15.44 -2.76
CA ALA A 631 8.66 -14.03 -2.78
C ALA A 631 8.80 -13.39 -1.38
N TRP A 632 8.33 -14.07 -0.34
CA TRP A 632 8.48 -13.59 1.03
C TRP A 632 9.94 -13.34 1.40
N LEU A 633 10.82 -14.32 1.22
CA LEU A 633 12.22 -14.23 1.64
C LEU A 633 13.08 -13.29 0.78
N GLU A 634 12.56 -12.78 -0.31
CA GLU A 634 13.24 -11.74 -1.10
C GLU A 634 13.18 -10.37 -0.40
N SER A 635 12.08 -10.07 0.26
CA SER A 635 11.81 -8.72 0.81
C SER A 635 11.59 -8.69 2.32
N TYR A 636 11.24 -9.81 2.95
CA TYR A 636 10.82 -9.85 4.35
C TYR A 636 11.67 -10.82 5.18
N THR A 637 11.64 -10.62 6.51
CA THR A 637 12.24 -11.55 7.47
C THR A 637 11.45 -12.86 7.50
N PRO A 638 12.00 -13.96 8.09
CA PRO A 638 11.26 -15.21 8.28
C PRO A 638 10.06 -15.11 9.23
N TYR A 639 9.88 -13.99 9.91
CA TYR A 639 8.79 -13.79 10.86
C TYR A 639 7.43 -14.08 10.22
N ARG A 640 6.59 -14.86 10.89
CA ARG A 640 5.25 -15.33 10.47
C ARG A 640 5.19 -16.19 9.20
N LEU A 641 6.27 -16.33 8.43
CA LEU A 641 6.30 -17.17 7.22
C LEU A 641 5.84 -18.60 7.51
N GLY A 642 6.25 -19.18 8.63
CA GLY A 642 5.85 -20.54 9.04
C GLY A 642 4.34 -20.72 9.15
N THR A 643 3.62 -19.70 9.61
CA THR A 643 2.15 -19.73 9.72
C THR A 643 1.50 -19.76 8.34
N VAL A 644 1.96 -18.93 7.40
CA VAL A 644 1.43 -18.89 6.03
C VAL A 644 1.72 -20.21 5.30
N LEU A 645 2.93 -20.75 5.44
CA LEU A 645 3.27 -22.06 4.84
C LEU A 645 2.46 -23.18 5.45
N GLY A 646 2.08 -23.07 6.74
CA GLY A 646 1.14 -23.98 7.39
C GLY A 646 -0.24 -23.98 6.73
N LYS A 647 -0.76 -22.79 6.37
CA LYS A 647 -2.03 -22.65 5.63
C LYS A 647 -1.93 -23.30 4.24
N TRP A 648 -0.86 -23.07 3.46
CA TRP A 648 -0.64 -23.71 2.16
C TRP A 648 -0.52 -25.24 2.26
N ASN A 649 0.14 -25.75 3.29
CA ASN A 649 0.20 -27.18 3.53
C ASN A 649 -1.19 -27.76 3.90
N ALA A 650 -2.01 -27.04 4.65
CA ALA A 650 -3.38 -27.46 4.97
C ALA A 650 -4.23 -27.53 3.70
N GLU A 651 -4.12 -26.56 2.80
CA GLU A 651 -4.79 -26.52 1.49
C GLU A 651 -4.39 -27.74 0.63
N PHE A 652 -3.10 -28.03 0.50
CA PHE A 652 -2.61 -29.23 -0.19
C PHE A 652 -3.19 -30.52 0.44
N GLN A 653 -3.16 -30.63 1.78
CA GLN A 653 -3.67 -31.77 2.51
C GLN A 653 -5.19 -31.95 2.38
N TYR A 654 -5.93 -30.86 2.22
CA TYR A 654 -7.37 -30.88 1.98
C TYR A 654 -7.68 -31.67 0.69
N TRP A 655 -7.06 -31.31 -0.44
CA TRP A 655 -7.29 -31.95 -1.74
C TRP A 655 -6.79 -33.40 -1.76
N TRP A 656 -5.64 -33.65 -1.16
CA TRP A 656 -5.11 -35.02 -1.03
C TRP A 656 -6.03 -35.95 -0.21
N LYS A 657 -6.58 -35.46 0.91
CA LYS A 657 -7.54 -36.24 1.73
C LYS A 657 -8.86 -36.46 1.00
N LEU A 658 -9.36 -35.45 0.26
CA LEU A 658 -10.57 -35.56 -0.55
C LEU A 658 -10.41 -36.65 -1.61
N GLU A 659 -9.33 -36.64 -2.36
CA GLU A 659 -8.99 -37.67 -3.35
C GLU A 659 -9.06 -39.08 -2.73
N ARG A 660 -8.39 -39.27 -1.62
CA ARG A 660 -8.37 -40.55 -0.92
C ARG A 660 -9.75 -40.99 -0.45
N ARG A 661 -10.54 -40.14 0.16
CA ARG A 661 -11.90 -40.43 0.61
C ARG A 661 -12.80 -40.86 -0.54
N LEU A 662 -12.73 -40.18 -1.67
CA LEU A 662 -13.50 -40.56 -2.86
C LEU A 662 -13.07 -41.92 -3.43
N ARG A 663 -11.78 -42.19 -3.51
CA ARG A 663 -11.25 -43.49 -3.95
C ARG A 663 -11.67 -44.64 -3.03
N ASP A 664 -11.52 -44.49 -1.72
CA ASP A 664 -11.88 -45.49 -0.73
C ASP A 664 -13.38 -45.79 -0.78
N PHE A 665 -14.20 -44.73 -0.92
CA PHE A 665 -15.64 -44.86 -1.11
C PHE A 665 -15.97 -45.63 -2.39
N ALA A 666 -15.44 -45.24 -3.56
CA ALA A 666 -15.70 -45.90 -4.82
C ALA A 666 -15.26 -47.37 -4.84
N ALA A 667 -14.19 -47.72 -4.08
CA ALA A 667 -13.72 -49.09 -3.92
C ALA A 667 -14.69 -49.95 -3.08
N SER A 668 -15.32 -49.35 -2.06
CA SER A 668 -16.25 -50.04 -1.15
C SER A 668 -17.72 -49.99 -1.60
N PHE A 669 -18.06 -49.24 -2.65
CA PHE A 669 -19.42 -49.06 -3.13
C PHE A 669 -19.96 -50.28 -3.85
N HIS A 670 -21.18 -50.72 -3.51
CA HIS A 670 -21.86 -51.89 -4.09
C HIS A 670 -23.09 -51.45 -4.91
N ARG A 671 -23.51 -52.33 -5.80
CA ARG A 671 -24.71 -52.09 -6.60
C ARG A 671 -25.96 -51.96 -5.72
N GLY A 672 -26.63 -50.85 -5.82
CA GLY A 672 -27.84 -50.51 -5.05
C GLY A 672 -27.58 -49.65 -3.81
N ASP A 673 -26.33 -49.39 -3.46
CA ASP A 673 -26.00 -48.44 -2.40
C ASP A 673 -26.47 -47.04 -2.79
N ALA A 674 -26.82 -46.25 -1.78
CA ALA A 674 -27.13 -44.83 -2.00
C ALA A 674 -25.86 -43.99 -2.09
N LEU A 675 -25.82 -43.08 -3.06
CA LEU A 675 -24.73 -42.09 -3.17
C LEU A 675 -24.94 -40.97 -2.13
N PRO A 676 -24.02 -40.79 -1.17
CA PRO A 676 -24.09 -39.64 -0.27
C PRO A 676 -23.77 -38.35 -1.00
N PRO A 677 -24.19 -37.20 -0.51
CA PRO A 677 -23.81 -35.92 -1.11
C PRO A 677 -22.30 -35.67 -1.04
N LEU A 678 -21.74 -34.95 -2.04
CA LEU A 678 -20.29 -34.73 -2.15
C LEU A 678 -19.72 -34.02 -0.91
N GLU A 679 -20.48 -33.14 -0.30
CA GLU A 679 -20.12 -32.40 0.93
C GLU A 679 -19.74 -33.32 2.09
N SER A 680 -20.30 -34.54 2.12
CA SER A 680 -19.98 -35.55 3.16
C SER A 680 -18.54 -36.08 3.06
N PHE A 681 -17.86 -35.86 1.94
CA PHE A 681 -16.47 -36.26 1.73
C PHE A 681 -15.49 -35.12 2.07
N SER A 682 -15.97 -33.91 2.32
CA SER A 682 -15.10 -32.82 2.72
C SER A 682 -14.23 -33.22 3.91
N PRO A 683 -12.89 -33.06 3.82
CA PRO A 683 -12.02 -33.31 4.97
C PRO A 683 -12.17 -32.29 6.09
N GLY A 684 -12.66 -31.07 5.78
CA GLY A 684 -12.52 -29.89 6.62
C GLY A 684 -11.06 -29.43 6.73
N TYR A 685 -10.85 -28.20 7.09
CA TYR A 685 -9.53 -27.63 7.40
C TYR A 685 -9.12 -27.90 8.85
#